data_3b238cff4876ca7d456b3f4366fb8883
#
_entry.id   3b238cff4876ca7d456b3f4366fb8883
#
_cell.length_a   1.000
_cell.length_b   1.000
_cell.length_c   1.000
_cell.angle_alpha   90.00
_cell.angle_beta   90.00
_cell.angle_gamma   90.00
#
_symmetry.space_group_name_H-M   'P 1'
#
loop_
_entity.id
_entity.type
_entity.pdbx_description
1 polymer ?
#
loop_
_entity_poly.entity_id
_entity_poly.type
_entity_poly.pdbx_seq_one_letter_code
_entity_poly.pdbx_strand_id
1 'polypeptide(L)'
;MEARIQALPEVKEATITFTTNQLQVVTEGDKDLLEEFQKICAAIESEVIVKRKVSVNKKEEKKKREKEQQEKKREQKRERIEIVAGAGLFLAGILLKDKYELFSTILFVSSYLTLGWEILLTAGKNICKGRMLDENFLMSIATLGAFAIQEYAEAVGVMLFYRIGEMFEHIAVEKSRGQIMSAVDLRPEVVSREQNGVTEVIPAEQAQVGDLLIVRPGDRIPLDGTVIDGESRIDTSPVTGEPVPVKVEKGDSLVSGCVNTSGLLKMRVEKVLEDSMVTRILDSVEHAAASKPKIDKFITRFARVYTPFVVALALATAILPSLVTGNWSYWVYTALTFLVISCPCALVLSVPLAFFSGIGAGSKRGILFKGGVAIEALQGVKTVVMDKTGTITEGNFVVQKCVANEMEEEELLRLAAVCEKNSTHPIGTSILLAAEERKVSVPDPERITEISGKGIEAVLDGRQILCGNQKLMEQYQVDLTNGPKGSYGTEVLVAVDGEFAGFLVISDTIKKDAVSAVQELKRQKIRTAMLTGDAKESAEAVAEQTGIDEVHARLLPEEKLGELTKIREQNGSVMFVGDGINDAPVLAGADVGAAMGSGADAAIEAADVVFMTSSMEAIPASLEIARSTNRIAKQNVLFALAIKVVVMVLGLAGFADMWLAVFADTGVAMLCVLNSIRILYKKK
;
A
#
# COMPACT_ATOMS: atom_id res chain seq x y z
N MET A 1 8.01 19.50 -13.51
CA MET A 1 8.65 19.79 -12.22
C MET A 1 9.73 18.75 -11.91
N GLU A 2 9.36 17.52 -11.73
CA GLU A 2 10.21 16.37 -11.38
C GLU A 2 11.53 16.31 -12.17
N ALA A 3 11.45 16.24 -13.51
CA ALA A 3 12.63 16.18 -14.37
C ALA A 3 13.58 17.41 -14.29
N ARG A 4 13.08 18.59 -13.92
CA ARG A 4 13.92 19.76 -13.73
C ARG A 4 14.55 19.82 -12.34
N ILE A 5 13.88 19.27 -11.33
CA ILE A 5 14.44 19.14 -9.98
C ILE A 5 15.50 18.03 -9.99
N GLN A 6 15.24 16.91 -10.65
CA GLN A 6 16.18 15.82 -10.81
C GLN A 6 17.42 16.19 -11.64
N ALA A 7 17.36 17.24 -12.45
CA ALA A 7 18.52 17.76 -13.21
C ALA A 7 19.49 18.59 -12.36
N LEU A 8 19.19 18.86 -11.11
CA LEU A 8 20.09 19.54 -10.19
C LEU A 8 21.23 18.57 -9.75
N PRO A 9 22.48 19.01 -9.73
CA PRO A 9 23.63 18.14 -9.45
C PRO A 9 23.62 17.53 -8.04
N GLU A 10 22.93 18.18 -7.10
CA GLU A 10 22.82 17.71 -5.70
C GLU A 10 21.62 16.78 -5.46
N VAL A 11 20.79 16.51 -6.48
CA VAL A 11 19.56 15.71 -6.37
C VAL A 11 19.76 14.33 -6.99
N LYS A 12 19.66 13.29 -6.17
CA LYS A 12 19.65 11.88 -6.64
C LYS A 12 18.31 11.48 -7.26
N GLU A 13 17.25 11.81 -6.58
CA GLU A 13 15.90 11.43 -6.97
C GLU A 13 14.90 12.51 -6.59
N ALA A 14 13.96 12.79 -7.46
CA ALA A 14 12.86 13.71 -7.21
C ALA A 14 11.55 13.11 -7.71
N THR A 15 10.54 13.05 -6.86
CA THR A 15 9.21 12.51 -7.19
C THR A 15 8.12 13.47 -6.72
N ILE A 16 7.19 13.81 -7.60
CA ILE A 16 6.01 14.62 -7.27
C ILE A 16 4.77 13.74 -7.29
N THR A 17 4.05 13.77 -6.17
CA THR A 17 2.79 13.05 -6.01
C THR A 17 1.63 14.02 -6.15
N PHE A 18 0.89 13.92 -7.26
CA PHE A 18 -0.30 14.73 -7.47
C PHE A 18 -1.42 14.42 -6.47
N THR A 19 -1.53 13.18 -6.04
CA THR A 19 -2.58 12.76 -5.09
C THR A 19 -2.39 13.32 -3.69
N THR A 20 -1.15 13.56 -3.25
CA THR A 20 -0.83 14.09 -1.91
C THR A 20 -0.28 15.51 -1.94
N ASN A 21 -0.04 16.10 -3.12
CA ASN A 21 0.66 17.37 -3.32
C ASN A 21 2.02 17.41 -2.61
N GLN A 22 2.74 16.28 -2.62
CA GLN A 22 4.06 16.16 -2.01
C GLN A 22 5.15 16.10 -3.06
N LEU A 23 6.24 16.79 -2.78
CA LEU A 23 7.51 16.69 -3.50
C LEU A 23 8.48 15.96 -2.59
N GLN A 24 8.88 14.77 -2.96
CA GLN A 24 9.91 14.00 -2.30
C GLN A 24 11.22 14.15 -3.07
N VAL A 25 12.28 14.54 -2.37
CA VAL A 25 13.60 14.72 -2.98
C VAL A 25 14.66 14.07 -2.11
N VAL A 26 15.51 13.28 -2.73
CA VAL A 26 16.71 12.71 -2.11
C VAL A 26 17.91 13.51 -2.60
N THR A 27 18.62 14.16 -1.67
CA THR A 27 19.77 15.02 -1.98
C THR A 27 21.08 14.43 -1.48
N GLU A 28 22.19 14.71 -2.17
CA GLU A 28 23.54 14.43 -1.69
C GLU A 28 24.08 15.70 -0.99
N GLY A 29 24.26 15.64 0.35
CA GLY A 29 24.79 16.71 1.15
C GLY A 29 23.75 17.50 1.94
N ASP A 30 24.24 18.44 2.81
CA ASP A 30 23.44 19.22 3.78
C ASP A 30 22.94 20.57 3.23
N LYS A 31 23.06 20.82 1.93
CA LYS A 31 22.66 22.10 1.33
C LYS A 31 21.14 22.23 1.29
N ASP A 32 20.63 23.37 1.81
CA ASP A 32 19.20 23.66 1.71
C ASP A 32 18.85 24.15 0.29
N LEU A 33 18.14 23.29 -0.45
CA LEU A 33 17.73 23.55 -1.85
C LEU A 33 16.27 24.03 -1.96
N LEU A 34 15.62 24.36 -0.85
CA LEU A 34 14.19 24.72 -0.83
C LEU A 34 13.86 25.91 -1.74
N GLU A 35 14.71 26.93 -1.77
CA GLU A 35 14.52 28.10 -2.65
C GLU A 35 14.67 27.74 -4.13
N GLU A 36 15.57 26.81 -4.47
CA GLU A 36 15.76 26.35 -5.85
C GLU A 36 14.56 25.51 -6.31
N PHE A 37 14.05 24.62 -5.43
CA PHE A 37 12.82 23.88 -5.68
C PHE A 37 11.61 24.82 -5.85
N GLN A 38 11.49 25.85 -5.00
CA GLN A 38 10.45 26.86 -5.12
C GLN A 38 10.53 27.60 -6.47
N LYS A 39 11.71 28.01 -6.91
CA LYS A 39 11.91 28.69 -8.21
C LYS A 39 11.54 27.78 -9.37
N ILE A 40 11.95 26.51 -9.34
CA ILE A 40 11.63 25.53 -10.39
C ILE A 40 10.14 25.25 -10.42
N CYS A 41 9.49 25.04 -9.27
CA CYS A 41 8.06 24.79 -9.20
C CYS A 41 7.23 26.00 -9.63
N ALA A 42 7.54 27.20 -9.12
CA ALA A 42 6.87 28.45 -9.50
C ALA A 42 7.05 28.82 -10.98
N ALA A 43 8.20 28.46 -11.58
CA ALA A 43 8.40 28.64 -13.03
C ALA A 43 7.50 27.74 -13.87
N ILE A 44 6.93 26.70 -13.28
CA ILE A 44 6.05 25.74 -13.97
C ILE A 44 4.59 26.01 -13.61
N GLU A 45 4.28 26.17 -12.33
CA GLU A 45 2.97 26.55 -11.81
C GLU A 45 3.16 27.70 -10.82
N SER A 46 2.68 28.89 -11.17
CA SER A 46 2.94 30.12 -10.39
C SER A 46 2.28 30.13 -9.02
N GLU A 47 1.33 29.26 -8.76
CA GLU A 47 0.57 29.16 -7.50
C GLU A 47 1.14 28.10 -6.54
N VAL A 48 2.09 27.29 -7.00
CA VAL A 48 2.70 26.24 -6.16
C VAL A 48 3.68 26.88 -5.19
N ILE A 49 3.44 26.64 -3.90
CA ILE A 49 4.35 27.03 -2.81
C ILE A 49 4.98 25.75 -2.24
N VAL A 50 6.30 25.64 -2.39
CA VAL A 50 7.08 24.52 -1.83
C VAL A 50 7.44 24.86 -0.39
N LYS A 51 7.10 23.98 0.56
CA LYS A 51 7.43 24.12 1.97
C LYS A 51 8.02 22.82 2.49
N ARG A 52 8.98 22.90 3.41
CA ARG A 52 9.53 21.73 4.09
C ARG A 52 8.45 21.12 4.99
N LYS A 53 8.28 19.80 4.96
CA LYS A 53 7.49 19.05 5.95
C LYS A 53 8.34 18.96 7.22
N VAL A 54 8.31 20.00 8.06
CA VAL A 54 8.95 20.00 9.37
C VAL A 54 7.88 19.60 10.38
N SER A 55 8.23 18.78 11.36
CA SER A 55 7.41 18.53 12.54
C SER A 55 7.29 19.82 13.36
N VAL A 56 6.36 20.70 13.00
CA VAL A 56 6.17 22.00 13.62
C VAL A 56 4.93 21.94 14.51
N ASN A 57 5.02 22.71 15.61
CA ASN A 57 4.02 23.01 16.62
C ASN A 57 2.57 23.00 16.08
N LYS A 58 1.83 21.89 16.34
CA LYS A 58 0.54 21.53 15.71
C LYS A 58 -0.61 22.52 15.94
N LYS A 59 -0.53 23.45 16.88
CA LYS A 59 -1.49 24.56 16.97
C LYS A 59 -1.47 25.46 15.72
N GLU A 60 -0.29 25.62 15.11
CA GLU A 60 -0.16 26.39 13.88
C GLU A 60 -0.58 25.58 12.66
N GLU A 61 -0.30 24.28 12.67
CA GLU A 61 -0.69 23.37 11.56
C GLU A 61 -2.21 23.14 11.53
N LYS A 62 -2.85 22.97 12.68
CA LYS A 62 -4.31 22.89 12.79
C LYS A 62 -4.97 24.18 12.31
N LYS A 63 -4.47 25.34 12.76
CA LYS A 63 -4.94 26.65 12.26
C LYS A 63 -4.68 26.83 10.77
N LYS A 64 -3.58 26.27 10.26
CA LYS A 64 -3.25 26.33 8.84
C LYS A 64 -4.13 25.39 8.01
N ARG A 65 -4.35 24.15 8.46
CA ARG A 65 -5.31 23.22 7.85
C ARG A 65 -6.75 23.75 7.87
N GLU A 66 -7.16 24.37 8.97
CA GLU A 66 -8.48 25.02 9.07
C GLU A 66 -8.59 26.22 8.12
N LYS A 67 -7.53 27.03 7.97
CA LYS A 67 -7.47 28.12 6.98
C LYS A 67 -7.50 27.58 5.54
N GLU A 68 -6.67 26.60 5.23
CA GLU A 68 -6.64 25.95 3.90
C GLU A 68 -7.98 25.28 3.56
N GLN A 69 -8.64 24.64 4.54
CA GLN A 69 -10.00 24.12 4.35
C GLN A 69 -11.04 25.24 4.17
N GLN A 70 -10.90 26.36 4.89
CA GLN A 70 -11.80 27.51 4.71
C GLN A 70 -11.56 28.19 3.37
N GLU A 71 -10.31 28.32 2.92
CA GLU A 71 -9.96 28.87 1.62
C GLU A 71 -10.53 27.97 0.50
N LYS A 72 -10.29 26.66 0.55
CA LYS A 72 -10.89 25.71 -0.40
C LYS A 72 -12.42 25.77 -0.44
N LYS A 73 -13.08 25.86 0.73
CA LYS A 73 -14.55 26.01 0.78
C LYS A 73 -15.01 27.34 0.17
N ARG A 74 -14.20 28.41 0.30
CA ARG A 74 -14.50 29.72 -0.33
C ARG A 74 -14.31 29.64 -1.85
N GLU A 75 -13.24 29.01 -2.32
CA GLU A 75 -12.99 28.78 -3.74
C GLU A 75 -14.09 27.94 -4.39
N GLN A 76 -14.47 26.80 -3.80
CA GLN A 76 -15.60 25.99 -4.29
C GLN A 76 -16.92 26.76 -4.29
N LYS A 77 -17.17 27.62 -3.29
CA LYS A 77 -18.36 28.45 -3.24
C LYS A 77 -18.33 29.51 -4.34
N ARG A 78 -17.17 30.14 -4.58
CA ARG A 78 -16.98 31.13 -5.63
C ARG A 78 -17.19 30.49 -7.00
N GLU A 79 -16.57 29.33 -7.26
CA GLU A 79 -16.73 28.57 -8.49
C GLU A 79 -18.21 28.24 -8.78
N ARG A 80 -18.95 27.76 -7.78
CA ARG A 80 -20.41 27.51 -7.93
C ARG A 80 -21.18 28.77 -8.27
N ILE A 81 -20.85 29.91 -7.66
CA ILE A 81 -21.51 31.19 -7.94
C ILE A 81 -21.21 31.62 -9.38
N GLU A 82 -19.97 31.50 -9.85
CA GLU A 82 -19.56 31.84 -11.23
C GLU A 82 -20.29 30.95 -12.24
N ILE A 83 -20.41 29.63 -11.99
CA ILE A 83 -21.17 28.72 -12.87
C ILE A 83 -22.65 29.11 -12.92
N VAL A 84 -23.28 29.37 -11.77
CA VAL A 84 -24.71 29.75 -11.72
C VAL A 84 -24.95 31.11 -12.40
N ALA A 85 -24.08 32.10 -12.16
CA ALA A 85 -24.18 33.42 -12.78
C ALA A 85 -23.96 33.31 -14.31
N GLY A 86 -22.93 32.56 -14.75
CA GLY A 86 -22.68 32.34 -16.16
C GLY A 86 -23.85 31.61 -16.86
N ALA A 87 -24.38 30.56 -16.23
CA ALA A 87 -25.57 29.85 -16.73
C ALA A 87 -26.80 30.77 -16.85
N GLY A 88 -27.02 31.64 -15.87
CA GLY A 88 -28.10 32.62 -15.88
C GLY A 88 -27.96 33.61 -17.04
N LEU A 89 -26.76 34.16 -17.27
CA LEU A 89 -26.46 35.03 -18.39
C LEU A 89 -26.62 34.31 -19.74
N PHE A 90 -26.19 33.08 -19.83
CA PHE A 90 -26.33 32.22 -21.01
C PHE A 90 -27.81 31.98 -21.37
N LEU A 91 -28.62 31.58 -20.41
CA LEU A 91 -30.06 31.36 -20.59
C LEU A 91 -30.76 32.66 -21.03
N ALA A 92 -30.42 33.80 -20.39
CA ALA A 92 -30.95 35.09 -20.77
C ALA A 92 -30.55 35.46 -22.21
N GLY A 93 -29.32 35.17 -22.61
CA GLY A 93 -28.85 35.36 -23.98
C GLY A 93 -29.65 34.56 -25.00
N ILE A 94 -29.92 33.25 -24.71
CA ILE A 94 -30.75 32.41 -25.59
C ILE A 94 -32.16 32.95 -25.70
N LEU A 95 -32.79 33.34 -24.61
CA LEU A 95 -34.19 33.83 -24.60
C LEU A 95 -34.34 35.15 -25.34
N LEU A 96 -33.32 35.98 -25.41
CA LEU A 96 -33.34 37.29 -26.08
C LEU A 96 -32.81 37.26 -27.48
N LYS A 97 -32.26 36.14 -27.98
CA LYS A 97 -31.61 36.01 -29.30
C LYS A 97 -32.51 36.46 -30.43
N ASP A 98 -33.79 36.08 -30.43
CA ASP A 98 -34.75 36.37 -31.50
C ASP A 98 -35.30 37.80 -31.49
N LYS A 99 -35.20 38.53 -30.38
CA LYS A 99 -35.72 39.88 -30.23
C LYS A 99 -34.71 41.00 -30.23
N TYR A 100 -33.52 40.74 -29.67
CA TYR A 100 -32.48 41.75 -29.44
C TYR A 100 -31.09 41.15 -29.66
N GLU A 101 -30.66 40.97 -30.91
CA GLU A 101 -29.43 40.29 -31.31
C GLU A 101 -28.17 40.88 -30.65
N LEU A 102 -28.02 42.22 -30.68
CA LEU A 102 -26.87 42.90 -30.07
C LEU A 102 -26.81 42.67 -28.56
N PHE A 103 -27.97 42.72 -27.87
CA PHE A 103 -28.02 42.52 -26.42
C PHE A 103 -27.76 41.07 -26.04
N SER A 104 -28.27 40.13 -26.84
CA SER A 104 -27.96 38.69 -26.69
C SER A 104 -26.47 38.41 -26.85
N THR A 105 -25.80 39.02 -27.85
CA THR A 105 -24.35 38.88 -28.03
C THR A 105 -23.56 39.41 -26.84
N ILE A 106 -23.96 40.56 -26.27
CA ILE A 106 -23.33 41.11 -25.04
C ILE A 106 -23.50 40.15 -23.85
N LEU A 107 -24.67 39.51 -23.71
CA LEU A 107 -24.92 38.53 -22.68
C LEU A 107 -24.06 37.27 -22.85
N PHE A 108 -23.91 36.77 -24.07
CA PHE A 108 -23.01 35.64 -24.37
C PHE A 108 -21.56 35.98 -24.05
N VAL A 109 -21.05 37.16 -24.48
CA VAL A 109 -19.69 37.59 -24.16
C VAL A 109 -19.49 37.70 -22.62
N SER A 110 -20.48 38.29 -21.91
CA SER A 110 -20.41 38.44 -20.47
C SER A 110 -20.42 37.07 -19.75
N SER A 111 -21.26 36.14 -20.21
CA SER A 111 -21.30 34.77 -19.70
C SER A 111 -19.98 34.05 -19.97
N TYR A 112 -19.44 34.14 -21.17
CA TYR A 112 -18.17 33.53 -21.55
C TYR A 112 -17.01 34.03 -20.68
N LEU A 113 -16.92 35.34 -20.44
CA LEU A 113 -15.89 35.93 -19.58
C LEU A 113 -16.06 35.49 -18.12
N THR A 114 -17.31 35.38 -17.62
CA THR A 114 -17.57 34.93 -16.27
C THR A 114 -17.13 33.48 -16.08
N LEU A 115 -17.40 32.59 -17.02
CA LEU A 115 -17.08 31.18 -16.97
C LEU A 115 -15.64 30.85 -17.31
N GLY A 116 -15.08 31.56 -18.31
CA GLY A 116 -13.82 31.21 -18.98
C GLY A 116 -12.61 32.03 -18.57
N TRP A 117 -12.76 33.08 -17.73
CA TRP A 117 -11.66 33.99 -17.42
C TRP A 117 -10.42 33.33 -16.89
N GLU A 118 -10.56 32.42 -15.92
CA GLU A 118 -9.46 31.67 -15.34
C GLU A 118 -8.78 30.75 -16.36
N ILE A 119 -9.58 30.08 -17.21
CA ILE A 119 -9.10 29.18 -18.26
C ILE A 119 -8.28 29.96 -19.29
N LEU A 120 -8.81 31.11 -19.76
CA LEU A 120 -8.12 31.98 -20.71
C LEU A 120 -6.81 32.54 -20.16
N LEU A 121 -6.80 32.98 -18.89
CA LEU A 121 -5.57 33.46 -18.22
C LEU A 121 -4.55 32.34 -18.08
N THR A 122 -4.96 31.14 -17.70
CA THR A 122 -4.10 29.99 -17.56
C THR A 122 -3.52 29.56 -18.90
N ALA A 123 -4.34 29.50 -19.94
CA ALA A 123 -3.90 29.22 -21.30
C ALA A 123 -2.87 30.27 -21.76
N GLY A 124 -3.14 31.57 -21.55
CA GLY A 124 -2.21 32.65 -21.89
C GLY A 124 -0.87 32.54 -21.18
N LYS A 125 -0.89 32.29 -19.87
CA LYS A 125 0.33 32.04 -19.06
C LYS A 125 1.11 30.83 -19.56
N ASN A 126 0.43 29.74 -19.94
CA ASN A 126 1.06 28.52 -20.42
C ASN A 126 1.68 28.68 -21.81
N ILE A 127 1.06 29.46 -22.68
CA ILE A 127 1.65 29.86 -23.97
C ILE A 127 2.96 30.61 -23.74
N CYS A 128 2.95 31.63 -22.88
CA CYS A 128 4.15 32.41 -22.56
C CYS A 128 5.28 31.56 -21.95
N LYS A 129 4.95 30.43 -21.31
CA LYS A 129 5.90 29.47 -20.77
C LYS A 129 6.31 28.38 -21.77
N GLY A 130 5.90 28.45 -23.02
CA GLY A 130 6.20 27.48 -24.09
C GLY A 130 5.42 26.16 -23.99
N ARG A 131 4.31 26.13 -23.27
CA ARG A 131 3.39 24.99 -23.14
C ARG A 131 2.14 25.25 -23.97
N MET A 132 2.22 24.97 -25.25
CA MET A 132 1.17 25.30 -26.21
C MET A 132 0.09 24.23 -26.42
N LEU A 133 0.13 23.08 -25.71
CA LEU A 133 -0.73 21.95 -26.04
C LEU A 133 -1.35 21.33 -24.79
N ASP A 134 -1.76 22.17 -23.83
CA ASP A 134 -2.54 21.75 -22.67
C ASP A 134 -4.07 21.86 -22.93
N GLU A 135 -4.85 21.30 -22.03
CA GLU A 135 -6.33 21.28 -22.14
C GLU A 135 -6.93 22.69 -22.16
N ASN A 136 -6.42 23.60 -21.31
CA ASN A 136 -6.89 24.98 -21.23
C ASN A 136 -6.64 25.73 -22.55
N PHE A 137 -5.50 25.48 -23.19
CA PHE A 137 -5.17 26.05 -24.50
C PHE A 137 -6.10 25.52 -25.58
N LEU A 138 -6.34 24.19 -25.63
CA LEU A 138 -7.23 23.59 -26.63
C LEU A 138 -8.66 24.09 -26.50
N MET A 139 -9.17 24.17 -25.25
CA MET A 139 -10.49 24.69 -24.94
C MET A 139 -10.61 26.17 -25.30
N SER A 140 -9.58 26.97 -24.97
CA SER A 140 -9.56 28.41 -25.32
C SER A 140 -9.57 28.63 -26.81
N ILE A 141 -8.77 27.90 -27.59
CA ILE A 141 -8.76 28.01 -29.05
C ILE A 141 -10.11 27.57 -29.64
N ALA A 142 -10.66 26.45 -29.17
CA ALA A 142 -11.92 25.94 -29.68
C ALA A 142 -13.06 26.95 -29.47
N THR A 143 -13.18 27.48 -28.24
CA THR A 143 -14.27 28.42 -27.90
C THR A 143 -14.08 29.80 -28.50
N LEU A 144 -12.85 30.33 -28.56
CA LEU A 144 -12.56 31.59 -29.27
C LEU A 144 -12.77 31.44 -30.79
N GLY A 145 -12.41 30.27 -31.34
CA GLY A 145 -12.70 29.96 -32.76
C GLY A 145 -14.18 29.91 -33.05
N ALA A 146 -15.00 29.34 -32.14
CA ALA A 146 -16.46 29.38 -32.28
C ALA A 146 -17.02 30.81 -32.22
N PHE A 147 -16.47 31.70 -31.39
CA PHE A 147 -16.78 33.13 -31.43
C PHE A 147 -16.44 33.76 -32.77
N ALA A 148 -15.30 33.42 -33.37
CA ALA A 148 -14.86 33.97 -34.64
C ALA A 148 -15.78 33.59 -35.83
N ILE A 149 -16.42 32.42 -35.76
CA ILE A 149 -17.40 31.96 -36.75
C ILE A 149 -18.85 32.32 -36.37
N GLN A 150 -19.03 33.17 -35.34
CA GLN A 150 -20.31 33.68 -34.83
C GLN A 150 -21.24 32.66 -34.17
N GLU A 151 -20.68 31.51 -33.76
CA GLU A 151 -21.40 30.49 -32.97
C GLU A 151 -21.29 30.78 -31.44
N TYR A 152 -21.82 31.95 -31.04
CA TYR A 152 -21.70 32.47 -29.68
C TYR A 152 -22.31 31.54 -28.60
N ALA A 153 -23.52 31.03 -28.90
CA ALA A 153 -24.22 30.16 -27.98
C ALA A 153 -23.45 28.84 -27.72
N GLU A 154 -22.83 28.30 -28.78
CA GLU A 154 -22.03 27.09 -28.69
C GLU A 154 -20.77 27.31 -27.87
N ALA A 155 -20.03 28.40 -28.15
CA ALA A 155 -18.82 28.75 -27.43
C ALA A 155 -19.06 28.85 -25.91
N VAL A 156 -20.16 29.54 -25.52
CA VAL A 156 -20.54 29.69 -24.12
C VAL A 156 -21.01 28.37 -23.51
N GLY A 157 -21.80 27.60 -24.25
CA GLY A 157 -22.30 26.32 -23.81
C GLY A 157 -21.19 25.33 -23.56
N VAL A 158 -20.20 25.22 -24.46
CA VAL A 158 -19.02 24.39 -24.27
C VAL A 158 -18.25 24.78 -23.01
N MET A 159 -18.02 26.10 -22.81
CA MET A 159 -17.36 26.59 -21.60
C MET A 159 -18.15 26.28 -20.34
N LEU A 160 -19.47 26.44 -20.37
CA LEU A 160 -20.36 26.11 -19.26
C LEU A 160 -20.32 24.61 -18.89
N PHE A 161 -20.46 23.73 -19.89
CA PHE A 161 -20.39 22.28 -19.67
C PHE A 161 -19.01 21.84 -19.20
N TYR A 162 -17.94 22.43 -19.72
CA TYR A 162 -16.59 22.17 -19.27
C TYR A 162 -16.42 22.52 -17.79
N ARG A 163 -16.84 23.72 -17.35
CA ARG A 163 -16.77 24.15 -15.93
C ARG A 163 -17.63 23.28 -15.01
N ILE A 164 -18.82 22.91 -15.46
CA ILE A 164 -19.67 21.97 -14.72
C ILE A 164 -18.97 20.62 -14.59
N GLY A 165 -18.37 20.14 -15.66
CA GLY A 165 -17.62 18.89 -15.69
C GLY A 165 -16.44 18.89 -14.76
N GLU A 166 -15.60 19.91 -14.83
CA GLU A 166 -14.45 20.13 -13.96
C GLU A 166 -14.86 20.14 -12.47
N MET A 167 -15.93 20.86 -12.14
CA MET A 167 -16.48 20.88 -10.78
C MET A 167 -16.91 19.49 -10.29
N PHE A 168 -17.66 18.73 -11.11
CA PHE A 168 -18.07 17.37 -10.74
C PHE A 168 -16.89 16.42 -10.59
N GLU A 169 -15.92 16.55 -11.48
CA GLU A 169 -14.68 15.76 -11.44
C GLU A 169 -13.89 16.03 -10.16
N HIS A 170 -13.67 17.30 -9.81
CA HIS A 170 -13.05 17.71 -8.55
C HIS A 170 -13.77 17.12 -7.33
N ILE A 171 -15.11 17.22 -7.27
CA ILE A 171 -15.93 16.65 -6.19
C ILE A 171 -15.77 15.13 -6.12
N ALA A 172 -15.81 14.45 -7.27
CA ALA A 172 -15.69 13.00 -7.31
C ALA A 172 -14.31 12.52 -6.87
N VAL A 173 -13.23 13.16 -7.32
CA VAL A 173 -11.85 12.85 -6.95
C VAL A 173 -11.62 13.15 -5.45
N GLU A 174 -12.07 14.31 -4.97
CA GLU A 174 -11.91 14.70 -3.55
C GLU A 174 -12.67 13.77 -2.62
N LYS A 175 -13.91 13.42 -2.97
CA LYS A 175 -14.71 12.45 -2.20
C LYS A 175 -14.08 11.05 -2.20
N SER A 176 -13.59 10.60 -3.35
CA SER A 176 -12.90 9.31 -3.46
C SER A 176 -11.64 9.27 -2.62
N ARG A 177 -10.83 10.32 -2.71
CA ARG A 177 -9.60 10.47 -1.93
C ARG A 177 -9.90 10.54 -0.44
N GLY A 178 -10.92 11.31 -0.03
CA GLY A 178 -11.37 11.37 1.35
C GLY A 178 -11.80 10.01 1.89
N GLN A 179 -12.54 9.22 1.11
CA GLN A 179 -12.96 7.88 1.50
C GLN A 179 -11.77 6.91 1.66
N ILE A 180 -10.77 6.99 0.78
CA ILE A 180 -9.58 6.15 0.86
C ILE A 180 -8.75 6.53 2.09
N MET A 181 -8.50 7.83 2.31
CA MET A 181 -7.75 8.31 3.46
C MET A 181 -8.45 8.03 4.78
N SER A 182 -9.78 8.25 4.87
CA SER A 182 -10.56 7.91 6.08
C SER A 182 -10.57 6.41 6.39
N ALA A 183 -10.39 5.56 5.39
CA ALA A 183 -10.31 4.13 5.58
C ALA A 183 -8.95 3.66 6.12
N VAL A 184 -7.92 4.48 5.98
CA VAL A 184 -6.52 4.19 6.36
C VAL A 184 -6.13 4.98 7.62
N ASP A 185 -6.65 6.20 7.82
CA ASP A 185 -6.32 7.03 8.99
C ASP A 185 -7.06 6.52 10.24
N LEU A 186 -6.34 5.74 11.02
CA LEU A 186 -6.80 5.16 12.29
C LEU A 186 -6.22 5.90 13.51
N ARG A 187 -5.53 7.04 13.30
CA ARG A 187 -4.86 7.77 14.38
C ARG A 187 -5.86 8.37 15.35
N PRO A 188 -5.63 8.23 16.67
CA PRO A 188 -6.45 8.89 17.66
C PRO A 188 -6.14 10.39 17.73
N GLU A 189 -7.14 11.18 18.03
CA GLU A 189 -6.95 12.63 18.29
C GLU A 189 -6.51 12.88 19.75
N VAL A 190 -7.01 12.09 20.69
CA VAL A 190 -6.80 12.24 22.13
C VAL A 190 -6.54 10.90 22.79
N VAL A 191 -5.86 10.94 23.94
CA VAL A 191 -5.59 9.78 24.81
C VAL A 191 -5.94 10.11 26.26
N SER A 192 -6.32 9.09 27.02
CA SER A 192 -6.59 9.21 28.47
C SER A 192 -5.32 8.81 29.23
N ARG A 193 -4.52 9.78 29.70
CA ARG A 193 -3.30 9.57 30.47
C ARG A 193 -3.61 9.52 31.97
N GLU A 194 -3.07 8.54 32.67
CA GLU A 194 -3.10 8.47 34.14
C GLU A 194 -1.80 9.06 34.71
N GLN A 195 -1.92 10.12 35.53
CA GLN A 195 -0.78 10.72 36.23
C GLN A 195 -1.18 10.96 37.69
N ASN A 196 -0.42 10.39 38.62
CA ASN A 196 -0.69 10.50 40.06
C ASN A 196 -2.11 10.05 40.48
N GLY A 197 -2.69 9.05 39.84
CA GLY A 197 -4.03 8.54 40.14
C GLY A 197 -5.18 9.37 39.54
N VAL A 198 -4.87 10.41 38.78
CA VAL A 198 -5.87 11.26 38.08
C VAL A 198 -5.78 10.96 36.58
N THR A 199 -6.94 10.74 35.94
CA THR A 199 -7.03 10.57 34.49
C THR A 199 -7.22 11.93 33.82
N GLU A 200 -6.32 12.28 32.94
CA GLU A 200 -6.38 13.49 32.12
C GLU A 200 -6.50 13.12 30.63
N VAL A 201 -7.35 13.81 29.89
CA VAL A 201 -7.45 13.66 28.44
C VAL A 201 -6.49 14.65 27.78
N ILE A 202 -5.49 14.12 27.09
CA ILE A 202 -4.47 14.91 26.38
C ILE A 202 -4.50 14.60 24.88
N PRO A 203 -4.03 15.49 24.00
CA PRO A 203 -3.76 15.17 22.60
C PRO A 203 -2.81 13.98 22.51
N ALA A 204 -3.07 13.03 21.61
CA ALA A 204 -2.25 11.81 21.44
C ALA A 204 -0.78 12.12 21.17
N GLU A 205 -0.52 13.26 20.57
CA GLU A 205 0.81 13.76 20.21
C GLU A 205 1.65 14.23 21.41
N GLN A 206 1.01 14.46 22.56
CA GLN A 206 1.70 14.87 23.80
C GLN A 206 2.06 13.67 24.67
N ALA A 207 1.57 12.48 24.33
CA ALA A 207 1.94 11.27 25.04
C ALA A 207 3.39 10.90 24.76
N GLN A 208 4.13 10.54 25.80
CA GLN A 208 5.54 10.20 25.75
C GLN A 208 5.77 8.73 26.09
N VAL A 209 6.92 8.19 25.68
CA VAL A 209 7.33 6.84 26.06
C VAL A 209 7.39 6.75 27.58
N GLY A 210 6.75 5.72 28.16
CA GLY A 210 6.64 5.50 29.60
C GLY A 210 5.33 6.02 30.22
N ASP A 211 4.54 6.85 29.51
CA ASP A 211 3.24 7.30 30.01
C ASP A 211 2.28 6.10 30.21
N LEU A 212 1.44 6.19 31.23
CA LEU A 212 0.37 5.23 31.48
C LEU A 212 -0.93 5.72 30.85
N LEU A 213 -1.48 4.93 29.93
CA LEU A 213 -2.74 5.23 29.26
C LEU A 213 -3.86 4.27 29.70
N ILE A 214 -5.07 4.80 29.81
CA ILE A 214 -6.28 4.03 30.08
C ILE A 214 -7.04 3.83 28.77
N VAL A 215 -7.32 2.58 28.42
CA VAL A 215 -8.07 2.18 27.25
C VAL A 215 -9.34 1.46 27.67
N ARG A 216 -10.50 2.10 27.46
CA ARG A 216 -11.80 1.57 27.85
C ARG A 216 -12.38 0.63 26.78
N PRO A 217 -13.34 -0.22 27.15
CA PRO A 217 -14.11 -0.96 26.16
C PRO A 217 -14.74 -0.02 25.11
N GLY A 218 -14.54 -0.32 23.82
CA GLY A 218 -14.94 0.51 22.69
C GLY A 218 -13.90 1.54 22.25
N ASP A 219 -12.88 1.83 23.07
CA ASP A 219 -11.81 2.74 22.68
C ASP A 219 -10.83 2.05 21.70
N ARG A 220 -10.28 2.85 20.79
CA ARG A 220 -9.11 2.42 20.02
C ARG A 220 -7.86 2.50 20.85
N ILE A 221 -6.97 1.51 20.69
CA ILE A 221 -5.62 1.54 21.27
C ILE A 221 -4.87 2.70 20.61
N PRO A 222 -4.47 3.69 21.43
CA PRO A 222 -4.00 4.94 20.88
C PRO A 222 -2.56 4.90 20.36
N LEU A 223 -1.69 4.17 21.03
CA LEU A 223 -0.25 4.10 20.76
C LEU A 223 0.22 2.64 20.94
N ASP A 224 1.38 2.31 20.39
CA ASP A 224 2.00 1.02 20.62
C ASP A 224 2.57 0.97 22.04
N GLY A 225 2.37 -0.15 22.73
CA GLY A 225 2.81 -0.31 24.12
C GLY A 225 2.49 -1.69 24.70
N THR A 226 2.65 -1.82 26.01
CA THR A 226 2.47 -3.08 26.75
C THR A 226 1.39 -2.95 27.82
N VAL A 227 0.58 -4.00 28.01
CA VAL A 227 -0.44 -4.07 29.07
C VAL A 227 0.24 -4.15 30.44
N ILE A 228 -0.06 -3.20 31.33
CA ILE A 228 0.46 -3.17 32.70
C ILE A 228 -0.56 -3.77 33.67
N ASP A 229 -1.86 -3.55 33.40
CA ASP A 229 -2.93 -4.04 34.25
C ASP A 229 -4.22 -4.22 33.44
N GLY A 230 -5.02 -5.20 33.80
CA GLY A 230 -6.27 -5.53 33.14
C GLY A 230 -6.17 -6.72 32.19
N GLU A 231 -7.33 -7.24 31.80
CA GLU A 231 -7.52 -8.33 30.83
C GLU A 231 -8.65 -7.92 29.89
N SER A 232 -8.46 -8.14 28.59
CA SER A 232 -9.48 -7.81 27.58
C SER A 232 -9.36 -8.68 26.33
N ARG A 233 -10.28 -8.42 25.39
CA ARG A 233 -10.17 -8.87 24.01
C ARG A 233 -10.00 -7.67 23.08
N ILE A 234 -9.08 -7.77 22.16
CA ILE A 234 -8.74 -6.71 21.20
C ILE A 234 -9.20 -7.15 19.82
N ASP A 235 -10.05 -6.32 19.21
CA ASP A 235 -10.36 -6.43 17.78
C ASP A 235 -9.20 -5.81 16.99
N THR A 236 -8.44 -6.65 16.34
CA THR A 236 -7.29 -6.26 15.51
C THR A 236 -7.69 -5.97 14.06
N SER A 237 -8.95 -6.25 13.69
CA SER A 237 -9.43 -6.14 12.31
C SER A 237 -9.22 -4.77 11.63
N PRO A 238 -9.22 -3.61 12.33
CA PRO A 238 -8.94 -2.34 11.69
C PRO A 238 -7.50 -2.20 11.17
N VAL A 239 -6.56 -2.92 11.78
CA VAL A 239 -5.12 -2.88 11.44
C VAL A 239 -4.72 -4.10 10.64
N THR A 240 -5.12 -5.28 11.10
CA THR A 240 -4.68 -6.57 10.55
C THR A 240 -5.68 -7.15 9.54
N GLY A 241 -6.94 -6.77 9.61
CA GLY A 241 -8.02 -7.36 8.80
C GLY A 241 -8.55 -8.70 9.36
N GLU A 242 -8.01 -9.21 10.46
CA GLU A 242 -8.46 -10.46 11.08
C GLU A 242 -9.73 -10.25 11.92
N PRO A 243 -10.82 -11.02 11.66
CA PRO A 243 -12.11 -10.77 12.30
C PRO A 243 -12.22 -11.35 13.72
N VAL A 244 -11.23 -12.11 14.20
CA VAL A 244 -11.28 -12.77 15.48
C VAL A 244 -10.55 -11.95 16.56
N PRO A 245 -11.24 -11.47 17.62
CA PRO A 245 -10.60 -10.73 18.68
C PRO A 245 -9.58 -11.57 19.46
N VAL A 246 -8.40 -11.02 19.67
CA VAL A 246 -7.30 -11.64 20.42
C VAL A 246 -7.44 -11.34 21.91
N LYS A 247 -7.25 -12.35 22.78
CA LYS A 247 -7.15 -12.15 24.22
C LYS A 247 -5.82 -11.49 24.56
N VAL A 248 -5.84 -10.49 25.43
CA VAL A 248 -4.63 -9.84 25.96
C VAL A 248 -4.70 -9.75 27.47
N GLU A 249 -3.55 -9.92 28.11
CA GLU A 249 -3.38 -9.86 29.55
C GLU A 249 -2.08 -9.10 29.92
N LYS A 250 -1.80 -8.99 31.20
CA LYS A 250 -0.62 -8.26 31.69
C LYS A 250 0.67 -8.80 31.08
N GLY A 251 1.44 -7.93 30.45
CA GLY A 251 2.70 -8.23 29.76
C GLY A 251 2.58 -8.35 28.25
N ASP A 252 1.34 -8.44 27.71
CA ASP A 252 1.14 -8.54 26.27
C ASP A 252 1.33 -7.18 25.58
N SER A 253 1.80 -7.25 24.34
CA SER A 253 1.99 -6.09 23.48
C SER A 253 0.68 -5.63 22.83
N LEU A 254 0.47 -4.32 22.80
CA LEU A 254 -0.67 -3.68 22.17
C LEU A 254 -0.23 -2.86 20.96
N VAL A 255 -0.94 -3.03 19.85
CA VAL A 255 -0.71 -2.29 18.59
C VAL A 255 -1.74 -1.19 18.44
N SER A 256 -1.28 0.01 18.11
CA SER A 256 -2.13 1.19 17.87
C SER A 256 -3.12 0.95 16.72
N GLY A 257 -4.32 1.54 16.85
CA GLY A 257 -5.40 1.40 15.85
C GLY A 257 -6.36 0.23 16.05
N CYS A 258 -5.97 -0.82 16.79
CA CYS A 258 -6.85 -1.90 17.23
C CYS A 258 -7.93 -1.38 18.20
N VAL A 259 -9.02 -2.11 18.40
CA VAL A 259 -10.14 -1.70 19.28
C VAL A 259 -10.23 -2.61 20.48
N ASN A 260 -10.26 -2.02 21.67
CA ASN A 260 -10.53 -2.73 22.92
C ASN A 260 -12.03 -3.09 22.99
N THR A 261 -12.39 -4.38 23.18
CA THR A 261 -13.79 -4.81 23.06
C THR A 261 -14.47 -5.11 24.41
N SER A 262 -13.74 -5.44 25.48
CA SER A 262 -14.39 -5.99 26.70
C SER A 262 -13.90 -5.39 28.02
N GLY A 263 -12.62 -5.47 28.36
CA GLY A 263 -12.08 -5.08 29.67
C GLY A 263 -11.48 -3.67 29.67
N LEU A 264 -11.31 -3.09 30.87
CA LEU A 264 -10.51 -1.88 31.04
C LEU A 264 -9.03 -2.28 31.03
N LEU A 265 -8.23 -1.64 30.18
CA LEU A 265 -6.79 -1.86 30.10
C LEU A 265 -6.03 -0.63 30.57
N LYS A 266 -4.95 -0.86 31.30
CA LYS A 266 -3.88 0.11 31.53
C LYS A 266 -2.66 -0.33 30.75
N MET A 267 -2.16 0.54 29.90
CA MET A 267 -1.00 0.27 29.07
C MET A 267 0.12 1.29 29.32
N ARG A 268 1.36 0.86 29.10
CA ARG A 268 2.54 1.73 29.09
C ARG A 268 2.92 1.99 27.64
N VAL A 269 3.10 3.24 27.30
CA VAL A 269 3.52 3.67 25.96
C VAL A 269 4.98 3.26 25.72
N GLU A 270 5.23 2.57 24.60
CA GLU A 270 6.57 2.19 24.14
C GLU A 270 7.02 3.02 22.94
N LYS A 271 6.08 3.47 22.09
CA LYS A 271 6.39 4.33 20.93
C LYS A 271 5.50 5.57 20.93
N VAL A 272 6.08 6.71 20.59
CA VAL A 272 5.32 7.95 20.39
C VAL A 272 4.43 7.84 19.14
N LEU A 273 3.46 8.75 19.00
CA LEU A 273 2.49 8.70 17.91
C LEU A 273 3.15 8.67 16.52
N GLU A 274 4.25 9.38 16.36
CA GLU A 274 5.00 9.46 15.09
C GLU A 274 5.60 8.11 14.68
N ASP A 275 6.03 7.30 15.65
CA ASP A 275 6.64 5.98 15.46
C ASP A 275 5.63 4.84 15.59
N SER A 276 4.37 5.15 15.92
CA SER A 276 3.31 4.16 16.11
C SER A 276 2.95 3.45 14.79
N MET A 277 2.46 2.22 14.90
CA MET A 277 2.05 1.41 13.75
C MET A 277 1.04 2.13 12.85
N VAL A 278 0.05 2.80 13.44
CA VAL A 278 -0.96 3.57 12.70
C VAL A 278 -0.33 4.69 11.87
N THR A 279 0.64 5.43 12.41
CA THR A 279 1.33 6.49 11.68
C THR A 279 2.20 5.91 10.57
N ARG A 280 2.91 4.83 10.83
CA ARG A 280 3.72 4.11 9.82
C ARG A 280 2.87 3.59 8.66
N ILE A 281 1.66 3.06 8.94
CA ILE A 281 0.69 2.65 7.90
C ILE A 281 0.29 3.86 7.05
N LEU A 282 -0.09 4.96 7.67
CA LEU A 282 -0.53 6.16 6.95
C LEU A 282 0.59 6.74 6.09
N ASP A 283 1.78 6.91 6.66
CA ASP A 283 2.96 7.41 5.93
C ASP A 283 3.31 6.50 4.75
N SER A 284 3.24 5.18 4.94
CA SER A 284 3.49 4.23 3.86
C SER A 284 2.45 4.35 2.73
N VAL A 285 1.17 4.56 3.06
CA VAL A 285 0.12 4.80 2.04
C VAL A 285 0.32 6.14 1.35
N GLU A 286 0.70 7.19 2.08
CA GLU A 286 1.04 8.49 1.50
C GLU A 286 2.25 8.40 0.55
N HIS A 287 3.31 7.70 0.95
CA HIS A 287 4.50 7.49 0.13
C HIS A 287 4.23 6.56 -1.07
N ALA A 288 3.42 5.51 -0.85
CA ALA A 288 3.02 4.60 -1.91
C ALA A 288 2.27 5.31 -3.05
N ALA A 289 1.48 6.33 -2.73
CA ALA A 289 0.82 7.15 -3.73
C ALA A 289 1.81 7.96 -4.60
N ALA A 290 3.05 8.14 -4.14
CA ALA A 290 4.11 8.86 -4.87
C ALA A 290 4.71 8.04 -6.01
N SER A 291 4.80 6.72 -5.88
CA SER A 291 5.43 5.88 -6.89
C SER A 291 4.52 5.67 -8.11
N LYS A 292 4.96 6.13 -9.29
CA LYS A 292 4.16 6.06 -10.52
C LYS A 292 4.33 4.72 -11.23
N PRO A 293 3.23 3.95 -11.44
CA PRO A 293 3.26 2.72 -12.23
C PRO A 293 3.66 2.97 -13.70
N LYS A 294 4.13 1.94 -14.40
CA LYS A 294 4.53 2.03 -15.81
C LYS A 294 3.37 2.47 -16.71
N ILE A 295 2.14 2.06 -16.38
CA ILE A 295 0.94 2.45 -17.12
C ILE A 295 0.69 3.96 -17.02
N ASP A 296 0.93 4.60 -15.89
CA ASP A 296 0.82 6.05 -15.72
C ASP A 296 1.90 6.79 -16.53
N LYS A 297 3.14 6.28 -16.51
CA LYS A 297 4.23 6.78 -17.36
C LYS A 297 3.90 6.62 -18.85
N PHE A 298 3.23 5.53 -19.23
CA PHE A 298 2.76 5.30 -20.60
C PHE A 298 1.70 6.33 -21.00
N ILE A 299 0.70 6.59 -20.15
CA ILE A 299 -0.37 7.57 -20.43
C ILE A 299 0.22 8.98 -20.60
N THR A 300 1.15 9.37 -19.72
CA THR A 300 1.84 10.67 -19.83
C THR A 300 2.63 10.79 -21.14
N ARG A 301 3.30 9.71 -21.57
CA ARG A 301 4.01 9.67 -22.84
C ARG A 301 3.04 9.68 -24.02
N PHE A 302 1.96 8.93 -23.95
CA PHE A 302 0.90 8.88 -24.95
C PHE A 302 0.29 10.27 -25.17
N ALA A 303 -0.11 10.97 -24.10
CA ALA A 303 -0.66 12.32 -24.19
C ALA A 303 0.28 13.30 -24.90
N ARG A 304 1.59 13.21 -24.65
CA ARG A 304 2.61 14.05 -25.28
C ARG A 304 2.70 13.87 -26.80
N VAL A 305 2.41 12.68 -27.31
CA VAL A 305 2.43 12.38 -28.76
C VAL A 305 1.04 12.58 -29.37
N TYR A 306 0.00 12.18 -28.67
CA TYR A 306 -1.39 12.22 -29.10
C TYR A 306 -1.87 13.66 -29.36
N THR A 307 -1.62 14.59 -28.44
CA THR A 307 -2.12 15.97 -28.56
C THR A 307 -1.60 16.69 -29.78
N PRO A 308 -0.28 16.70 -30.10
CA PRO A 308 0.20 17.28 -31.36
C PRO A 308 -0.39 16.62 -32.60
N PHE A 309 -0.58 15.31 -32.59
CA PHE A 309 -1.18 14.58 -33.73
C PHE A 309 -2.62 15.03 -33.96
N VAL A 310 -3.42 15.16 -32.90
CA VAL A 310 -4.83 15.61 -33.04
C VAL A 310 -4.91 17.06 -33.49
N VAL A 311 -4.04 17.92 -32.97
CA VAL A 311 -3.98 19.33 -33.46
C VAL A 311 -3.64 19.40 -34.96
N ALA A 312 -2.68 18.61 -35.43
CA ALA A 312 -2.36 18.53 -36.85
C ALA A 312 -3.54 18.00 -37.69
N LEU A 313 -4.25 16.98 -37.16
CA LEU A 313 -5.44 16.44 -37.81
C LEU A 313 -6.58 17.47 -37.85
N ALA A 314 -6.81 18.22 -36.76
CA ALA A 314 -7.80 19.30 -36.73
C ALA A 314 -7.48 20.39 -37.75
N LEU A 315 -6.22 20.82 -37.85
CA LEU A 315 -5.78 21.77 -38.88
C LEU A 315 -6.00 21.23 -40.30
N ALA A 316 -5.66 19.97 -40.53
CA ALA A 316 -5.90 19.33 -41.82
C ALA A 316 -7.40 19.27 -42.15
N THR A 317 -8.26 18.94 -41.16
CA THR A 317 -9.73 18.94 -41.32
C THR A 317 -10.28 20.34 -41.55
N ALA A 318 -9.72 21.39 -40.96
CA ALA A 318 -10.13 22.77 -41.23
C ALA A 318 -9.76 23.23 -42.64
N ILE A 319 -8.56 22.88 -43.14
CA ILE A 319 -8.00 23.45 -44.36
C ILE A 319 -8.35 22.63 -45.61
N LEU A 320 -8.04 21.31 -45.61
CA LEU A 320 -8.13 20.50 -46.84
C LEU A 320 -9.55 20.41 -47.40
N PRO A 321 -10.57 20.05 -46.61
CA PRO A 321 -11.93 20.01 -47.12
C PRO A 321 -12.49 21.41 -47.45
N SER A 322 -12.10 22.45 -46.71
CA SER A 322 -12.52 23.85 -47.02
C SER A 322 -12.04 24.33 -48.37
N LEU A 323 -10.82 23.97 -48.77
CA LEU A 323 -10.29 24.29 -50.09
C LEU A 323 -11.03 23.57 -51.21
N VAL A 324 -11.60 22.38 -50.96
CA VAL A 324 -12.34 21.62 -51.97
C VAL A 324 -13.81 22.01 -52.01
N THR A 325 -14.45 22.22 -50.87
CA THR A 325 -15.90 22.44 -50.75
C THR A 325 -16.28 23.92 -50.71
N GLY A 326 -15.33 24.82 -50.41
CA GLY A 326 -15.57 26.25 -50.19
C GLY A 326 -16.29 26.60 -48.87
N ASN A 327 -16.68 25.60 -48.06
CA ASN A 327 -17.47 25.82 -46.85
C ASN A 327 -16.56 25.89 -45.59
N TRP A 328 -15.90 27.04 -45.40
CA TRP A 328 -14.95 27.28 -44.31
C TRP A 328 -15.61 27.20 -42.93
N SER A 329 -16.81 27.77 -42.75
CA SER A 329 -17.48 27.77 -41.44
C SER A 329 -17.73 26.33 -40.92
N TYR A 330 -18.24 25.46 -41.79
CA TYR A 330 -18.54 24.07 -41.42
C TYR A 330 -17.27 23.29 -41.05
N TRP A 331 -16.22 23.37 -41.88
CA TRP A 331 -15.00 22.59 -41.62
C TRP A 331 -14.14 23.13 -40.47
N VAL A 332 -14.15 24.46 -40.27
CA VAL A 332 -13.53 25.08 -39.10
C VAL A 332 -14.28 24.66 -37.83
N TYR A 333 -15.62 24.69 -37.85
CA TYR A 333 -16.44 24.22 -36.74
C TYR A 333 -16.15 22.75 -36.42
N THR A 334 -16.11 21.86 -37.39
CA THR A 334 -15.76 20.47 -37.26
C THR A 334 -14.36 20.28 -36.64
N ALA A 335 -13.37 21.05 -37.10
CA ALA A 335 -12.01 21.02 -36.56
C ALA A 335 -11.96 21.47 -35.08
N LEU A 336 -12.73 22.53 -34.72
CA LEU A 336 -12.83 22.99 -33.35
C LEU A 336 -13.47 21.93 -32.44
N THR A 337 -14.51 21.24 -32.92
CA THR A 337 -15.13 20.09 -32.22
C THR A 337 -14.10 18.97 -31.99
N PHE A 338 -13.23 18.69 -32.96
CA PHE A 338 -12.11 17.74 -32.79
C PHE A 338 -11.15 18.14 -31.68
N LEU A 339 -10.81 19.41 -31.57
CA LEU A 339 -9.92 19.90 -30.51
C LEU A 339 -10.53 19.68 -29.11
N VAL A 340 -11.84 19.94 -29.00
CA VAL A 340 -12.57 19.71 -27.74
C VAL A 340 -12.57 18.23 -27.35
N ILE A 341 -12.87 17.29 -28.28
CA ILE A 341 -12.91 15.85 -28.04
C ILE A 341 -11.53 15.29 -27.63
N SER A 342 -10.45 15.94 -28.04
CA SER A 342 -9.09 15.40 -27.93
C SER A 342 -8.47 15.48 -26.53
N CYS A 343 -9.10 16.11 -25.54
CA CYS A 343 -8.58 16.13 -24.17
C CYS A 343 -8.50 14.72 -23.59
N PRO A 344 -7.34 14.24 -23.12
CA PRO A 344 -7.21 12.93 -22.49
C PRO A 344 -7.58 12.92 -20.99
N CYS A 345 -8.45 13.85 -20.51
CA CYS A 345 -8.73 14.11 -19.10
C CYS A 345 -9.14 12.84 -18.32
N ALA A 346 -10.08 12.07 -18.87
CA ALA A 346 -10.53 10.81 -18.27
C ALA A 346 -9.41 9.77 -18.06
N LEU A 347 -8.41 9.76 -18.96
CA LEU A 347 -7.27 8.84 -18.87
C LEU A 347 -6.28 9.24 -17.79
N VAL A 348 -5.97 10.54 -17.73
CA VAL A 348 -4.94 11.09 -16.82
C VAL A 348 -5.34 10.91 -15.35
N LEU A 349 -6.63 11.00 -15.04
CA LEU A 349 -7.14 10.94 -13.67
C LEU A 349 -7.55 9.54 -13.20
N SER A 350 -8.19 8.77 -14.07
CA SER A 350 -8.79 7.51 -13.67
C SER A 350 -7.78 6.41 -13.33
N VAL A 351 -6.61 6.42 -13.96
CA VAL A 351 -5.59 5.39 -13.73
C VAL A 351 -4.88 5.57 -12.39
N PRO A 352 -4.32 6.75 -12.05
CA PRO A 352 -3.78 6.98 -10.71
C PRO A 352 -4.80 6.69 -9.61
N LEU A 353 -6.06 7.07 -9.80
CA LEU A 353 -7.12 6.82 -8.84
C LEU A 353 -7.41 5.32 -8.67
N ALA A 354 -7.34 4.51 -9.73
CA ALA A 354 -7.48 3.06 -9.63
C ALA A 354 -6.36 2.44 -8.76
N PHE A 355 -5.11 2.83 -8.98
CA PHE A 355 -3.99 2.36 -8.16
C PHE A 355 -4.11 2.84 -6.71
N PHE A 356 -4.48 4.08 -6.48
CA PHE A 356 -4.70 4.61 -5.14
C PHE A 356 -5.84 3.87 -4.41
N SER A 357 -6.93 3.56 -5.13
CA SER A 357 -8.01 2.72 -4.60
C SER A 357 -7.55 1.30 -4.29
N GLY A 358 -6.64 0.74 -5.10
CA GLY A 358 -6.01 -0.57 -4.86
C GLY A 358 -5.16 -0.58 -3.59
N ILE A 359 -4.35 0.46 -3.36
CA ILE A 359 -3.58 0.65 -2.12
C ILE A 359 -4.52 0.70 -0.91
N GLY A 360 -5.59 1.51 -0.99
CA GLY A 360 -6.59 1.59 0.08
C GLY A 360 -7.33 0.28 0.34
N ALA A 361 -7.60 -0.51 -0.71
CA ALA A 361 -8.22 -1.83 -0.56
C ALA A 361 -7.28 -2.84 0.10
N GLY A 362 -5.97 -2.76 -0.21
CA GLY A 362 -4.94 -3.55 0.47
C GLY A 362 -4.84 -3.21 1.94
N SER A 363 -4.73 -1.92 2.27
CA SER A 363 -4.64 -1.45 3.65
C SER A 363 -5.82 -1.93 4.51
N LYS A 364 -7.05 -1.93 3.99
CA LYS A 364 -8.23 -2.50 4.67
C LYS A 364 -8.14 -3.99 4.98
N ARG A 365 -7.26 -4.72 4.31
CA ARG A 365 -7.01 -6.15 4.51
C ARG A 365 -5.68 -6.42 5.18
N GLY A 366 -5.07 -5.42 5.83
CA GLY A 366 -3.77 -5.56 6.45
C GLY A 366 -2.62 -5.79 5.45
N ILE A 367 -2.79 -5.36 4.19
CA ILE A 367 -1.77 -5.48 3.13
C ILE A 367 -1.32 -4.08 2.74
N LEU A 368 -0.09 -3.76 3.04
CA LEU A 368 0.51 -2.48 2.75
C LEU A 368 1.35 -2.56 1.48
N PHE A 369 0.87 -1.94 0.39
CA PHE A 369 1.65 -1.78 -0.84
C PHE A 369 2.49 -0.51 -0.76
N LYS A 370 3.80 -0.61 -0.94
CA LYS A 370 4.70 0.56 -0.95
C LYS A 370 4.72 1.30 -2.29
N GLY A 371 3.69 1.11 -3.11
CA GLY A 371 3.52 1.88 -4.34
C GLY A 371 2.64 1.24 -5.39
N GLY A 372 2.21 2.06 -6.34
CA GLY A 372 1.52 1.57 -7.53
C GLY A 372 2.42 0.67 -8.39
N VAL A 373 3.74 0.85 -8.31
CA VAL A 373 4.73 -0.02 -8.98
C VAL A 373 4.67 -1.44 -8.44
N ALA A 374 4.57 -1.60 -7.11
CA ALA A 374 4.42 -2.92 -6.48
C ALA A 374 3.13 -3.64 -6.94
N ILE A 375 1.99 -2.92 -6.99
CA ILE A 375 0.72 -3.46 -7.50
C ILE A 375 0.84 -3.87 -8.98
N GLU A 376 1.55 -3.08 -9.78
CA GLU A 376 1.77 -3.42 -11.20
C GLU A 376 2.66 -4.64 -11.36
N ALA A 377 3.77 -4.74 -10.59
CA ALA A 377 4.68 -5.87 -10.61
C ALA A 377 4.00 -7.18 -10.17
N LEU A 378 3.17 -7.13 -9.11
CA LEU A 378 2.39 -8.27 -8.63
C LEU A 378 1.49 -8.90 -9.72
N GLN A 379 1.01 -8.12 -10.68
CA GLN A 379 0.24 -8.66 -11.81
C GLN A 379 1.04 -9.67 -12.63
N GLY A 380 2.35 -9.47 -12.74
CA GLY A 380 3.26 -10.30 -13.53
C GLY A 380 3.72 -11.57 -12.85
N VAL A 381 3.55 -11.69 -11.53
CA VAL A 381 4.05 -12.80 -10.71
C VAL A 381 3.49 -14.13 -11.17
N LYS A 382 4.40 -15.09 -11.36
CA LYS A 382 4.13 -16.47 -11.76
C LYS A 382 4.44 -17.48 -10.65
N THR A 383 5.41 -17.15 -9.79
CA THR A 383 5.86 -18.00 -8.70
C THR A 383 5.94 -17.19 -7.42
N VAL A 384 5.40 -17.73 -6.34
CA VAL A 384 5.59 -17.22 -4.97
C VAL A 384 6.62 -18.12 -4.30
N VAL A 385 7.73 -17.52 -3.92
CA VAL A 385 8.83 -18.15 -3.20
C VAL A 385 8.77 -17.70 -1.75
N MET A 386 8.74 -18.61 -0.81
CA MET A 386 8.52 -18.34 0.61
C MET A 386 9.70 -18.84 1.43
N ASP A 387 10.14 -18.07 2.41
CA ASP A 387 10.98 -18.64 3.47
C ASP A 387 10.16 -19.61 4.33
N LYS A 388 10.82 -20.54 5.01
CA LYS A 388 10.12 -21.47 5.88
C LYS A 388 9.76 -20.83 7.23
N THR A 389 10.78 -20.39 7.97
CA THR A 389 10.65 -19.96 9.37
C THR A 389 9.99 -18.58 9.46
N GLY A 390 8.98 -18.42 10.34
CA GLY A 390 8.25 -17.17 10.50
C GLY A 390 7.29 -16.82 9.33
N THR A 391 7.47 -17.46 8.15
CA THR A 391 6.62 -17.24 6.97
C THR A 391 5.60 -18.37 6.79
N ILE A 392 6.04 -19.61 6.51
CA ILE A 392 5.18 -20.78 6.40
C ILE A 392 4.85 -21.33 7.79
N THR A 393 5.80 -21.18 8.73
CA THR A 393 5.69 -21.58 10.11
C THR A 393 5.54 -20.36 11.03
N GLU A 394 5.15 -20.60 12.28
CA GLU A 394 4.93 -19.53 13.26
C GLU A 394 6.23 -18.93 13.84
N GLY A 395 7.38 -19.56 13.59
CA GLY A 395 8.68 -19.19 14.15
C GLY A 395 8.84 -19.61 15.61
N ASN A 396 7.96 -20.46 16.11
CA ASN A 396 7.98 -20.99 17.45
C ASN A 396 8.41 -22.46 17.45
N PHE A 397 9.35 -22.81 18.29
CA PHE A 397 9.74 -24.20 18.48
C PHE A 397 8.83 -24.84 19.54
N VAL A 398 8.22 -25.97 19.19
CA VAL A 398 7.32 -26.72 20.09
C VAL A 398 7.72 -28.18 20.13
N VAL A 399 7.63 -28.79 21.31
CA VAL A 399 7.82 -30.24 21.48
C VAL A 399 6.65 -30.96 20.83
N GLN A 400 6.87 -31.47 19.62
CA GLN A 400 5.84 -32.18 18.83
C GLN A 400 5.66 -33.62 19.31
N LYS A 401 6.76 -34.24 19.72
CA LYS A 401 6.77 -35.65 20.11
C LYS A 401 7.72 -35.88 21.26
N CYS A 402 7.31 -36.69 22.22
CA CYS A 402 8.12 -37.19 23.28
C CYS A 402 8.06 -38.73 23.21
N VAL A 403 9.19 -39.38 22.99
CA VAL A 403 9.28 -40.83 22.85
C VAL A 403 10.23 -41.37 23.93
N ALA A 404 9.68 -41.94 24.95
CA ALA A 404 10.43 -42.54 26.05
C ALA A 404 10.76 -44.03 25.79
N ASN A 405 11.95 -44.44 26.26
CA ASN A 405 12.39 -45.83 26.26
C ASN A 405 12.38 -46.30 27.68
N GLU A 406 11.58 -47.30 28.04
CA GLU A 406 11.46 -47.90 29.37
C GLU A 406 11.09 -46.96 30.54
N MET A 407 10.52 -45.76 30.24
CA MET A 407 10.01 -44.81 31.22
C MET A 407 8.74 -44.11 30.73
N GLU A 408 8.11 -43.30 31.59
CA GLU A 408 6.95 -42.50 31.19
C GLU A 408 7.40 -41.23 30.42
N GLU A 409 6.60 -40.78 29.43
CA GLU A 409 6.90 -39.58 28.63
C GLU A 409 7.05 -38.31 29.49
N GLU A 410 6.24 -38.20 30.57
CA GLU A 410 6.32 -37.05 31.49
C GLU A 410 7.64 -37.02 32.25
N GLU A 411 8.19 -38.19 32.61
CA GLU A 411 9.49 -38.31 33.26
C GLU A 411 10.63 -37.96 32.29
N LEU A 412 10.56 -38.41 31.04
CA LEU A 412 11.52 -38.02 30.00
C LEU A 412 11.53 -36.51 29.81
N LEU A 413 10.33 -35.89 29.70
CA LEU A 413 10.18 -34.44 29.55
C LEU A 413 10.72 -33.69 30.78
N ARG A 414 10.49 -34.22 32.01
CA ARG A 414 11.03 -33.69 33.27
C ARG A 414 12.56 -33.66 33.24
N LEU A 415 13.19 -34.75 32.86
CA LEU A 415 14.65 -34.90 32.81
C LEU A 415 15.26 -33.94 31.75
N ALA A 416 14.66 -33.82 30.59
CA ALA A 416 15.07 -32.87 29.56
C ALA A 416 14.92 -31.42 30.05
N ALA A 417 13.81 -31.09 30.71
CA ALA A 417 13.56 -29.75 31.25
C ALA A 417 14.52 -29.37 32.39
N VAL A 418 14.96 -30.35 33.23
CA VAL A 418 16.00 -30.15 34.24
C VAL A 418 17.34 -29.76 33.62
N CYS A 419 17.72 -30.37 32.49
CA CYS A 419 18.93 -29.99 31.75
C CYS A 419 18.83 -28.58 31.20
N GLU A 420 17.70 -28.23 30.65
CA GLU A 420 17.48 -26.95 29.94
C GLU A 420 17.05 -25.79 30.87
N LYS A 421 16.95 -26.00 32.18
CA LYS A 421 16.40 -25.04 33.15
C LYS A 421 17.04 -23.66 33.10
N ASN A 422 18.33 -23.59 32.78
CA ASN A 422 19.09 -22.34 32.70
C ASN A 422 19.47 -22.00 31.25
N SER A 423 18.94 -22.73 30.29
CA SER A 423 19.23 -22.52 28.86
C SER A 423 18.48 -21.31 28.31
N THR A 424 19.18 -20.48 27.54
CA THR A 424 18.58 -19.38 26.75
C THR A 424 18.35 -19.80 25.30
N HIS A 425 18.64 -21.06 24.96
CA HIS A 425 18.47 -21.58 23.63
C HIS A 425 16.97 -21.79 23.31
N PRO A 426 16.48 -21.43 22.09
CA PRO A 426 15.05 -21.61 21.75
C PRO A 426 14.53 -23.04 21.96
N ILE A 427 15.34 -24.05 21.71
CA ILE A 427 15.02 -25.46 21.97
C ILE A 427 14.80 -25.71 23.47
N GLY A 428 15.67 -25.18 24.31
CA GLY A 428 15.52 -25.30 25.76
C GLY A 428 14.27 -24.60 26.26
N THR A 429 14.00 -23.40 25.81
CA THR A 429 12.76 -22.66 26.10
C THR A 429 11.51 -23.48 25.75
N SER A 430 11.50 -24.14 24.58
CA SER A 430 10.36 -24.96 24.15
C SER A 430 10.13 -26.19 25.01
N ILE A 431 11.21 -26.81 25.52
CA ILE A 431 11.13 -27.95 26.47
C ILE A 431 10.55 -27.49 27.81
N LEU A 432 11.00 -26.33 28.31
CA LEU A 432 10.48 -25.76 29.54
C LEU A 432 9.00 -25.40 29.46
N LEU A 433 8.59 -24.78 28.38
CA LEU A 433 7.17 -24.45 28.10
C LEU A 433 6.31 -25.73 28.04
N ALA A 434 6.80 -26.77 27.35
CA ALA A 434 6.08 -28.04 27.25
C ALA A 434 5.94 -28.71 28.63
N ALA A 435 6.95 -28.59 29.50
CA ALA A 435 6.87 -29.09 30.89
C ALA A 435 5.86 -28.30 31.72
N GLU A 436 5.81 -26.97 31.55
CA GLU A 436 4.84 -26.10 32.23
C GLU A 436 3.40 -26.40 31.78
N GLU A 437 3.13 -26.51 30.48
CA GLU A 437 1.82 -26.85 29.93
C GLU A 437 1.30 -28.20 30.45
N ARG A 438 2.18 -29.20 30.58
CA ARG A 438 1.84 -30.53 31.14
C ARG A 438 1.89 -30.55 32.66
N LYS A 439 2.16 -29.39 33.32
CA LYS A 439 2.26 -29.25 34.79
C LYS A 439 3.30 -30.20 35.42
N VAL A 440 4.37 -30.47 34.70
CA VAL A 440 5.49 -31.29 35.16
C VAL A 440 6.38 -30.44 36.07
N SER A 441 6.64 -30.90 37.29
CA SER A 441 7.53 -30.23 38.25
C SER A 441 8.99 -30.38 37.80
N VAL A 442 9.70 -29.26 37.62
CA VAL A 442 11.11 -29.24 37.22
C VAL A 442 11.99 -28.83 38.38
N PRO A 443 12.63 -29.80 39.09
CA PRO A 443 13.52 -29.51 40.20
C PRO A 443 14.82 -28.83 39.76
N ASP A 444 15.57 -28.27 40.72
CA ASP A 444 16.89 -27.71 40.46
C ASP A 444 17.93 -28.83 40.40
N PRO A 445 18.75 -28.90 39.34
CA PRO A 445 19.84 -29.85 39.26
C PRO A 445 21.00 -29.45 40.20
N GLU A 446 21.72 -30.43 40.70
CA GLU A 446 22.89 -30.23 41.54
C GLU A 446 24.06 -29.58 40.78
N ARG A 447 24.18 -29.94 39.51
CA ARG A 447 25.20 -29.42 38.59
C ARG A 447 24.66 -29.39 37.15
N ILE A 448 24.97 -28.33 36.43
CA ILE A 448 24.75 -28.22 34.96
C ILE A 448 26.08 -27.88 34.32
N THR A 449 26.38 -28.55 33.21
CA THR A 449 27.55 -28.28 32.38
C THR A 449 27.10 -28.25 30.92
N GLU A 450 27.21 -27.09 30.27
CA GLU A 450 26.95 -26.95 28.82
C GLU A 450 28.17 -27.41 28.02
N ILE A 451 27.96 -28.29 27.04
CA ILE A 451 28.97 -28.82 26.14
C ILE A 451 28.72 -28.20 24.76
N SER A 452 29.51 -27.20 24.45
CA SER A 452 29.31 -26.35 23.29
C SER A 452 29.10 -27.15 21.98
N GLY A 453 27.99 -26.86 21.27
CA GLY A 453 27.61 -27.51 20.02
C GLY A 453 27.15 -28.96 20.14
N LYS A 454 26.99 -29.51 21.37
CA LYS A 454 26.56 -30.90 21.58
C LYS A 454 25.33 -31.02 22.48
N GLY A 455 25.22 -30.24 23.56
CA GLY A 455 24.10 -30.28 24.49
C GLY A 455 24.54 -30.02 25.94
N ILE A 456 23.79 -30.55 26.88
CA ILE A 456 23.91 -30.27 28.31
C ILE A 456 24.07 -31.60 29.09
N GLU A 457 24.98 -31.60 30.06
CA GLU A 457 25.10 -32.58 31.11
C GLU A 457 24.55 -31.99 32.41
N ALA A 458 23.63 -32.66 33.06
CA ALA A 458 23.11 -32.29 34.37
C ALA A 458 23.24 -33.44 35.38
N VAL A 459 23.27 -33.14 36.69
CA VAL A 459 23.21 -34.12 37.76
C VAL A 459 21.98 -33.81 38.61
N LEU A 460 21.11 -34.82 38.79
CA LEU A 460 19.91 -34.75 39.61
C LEU A 460 19.80 -36.00 40.46
N ASP A 461 19.66 -35.84 41.77
CA ASP A 461 19.58 -36.93 42.74
C ASP A 461 20.74 -37.95 42.60
N GLY A 462 21.96 -37.43 42.31
CA GLY A 462 23.17 -38.22 42.07
C GLY A 462 23.22 -38.97 40.72
N ARG A 463 22.21 -38.84 39.86
CA ARG A 463 22.15 -39.44 38.51
C ARG A 463 22.64 -38.45 37.46
N GLN A 464 23.45 -38.95 36.52
CA GLN A 464 23.91 -38.18 35.38
C GLN A 464 22.85 -38.18 34.27
N ILE A 465 22.45 -36.99 33.81
CA ILE A 465 21.50 -36.80 32.74
C ILE A 465 22.23 -36.08 31.57
N LEU A 466 22.12 -36.63 30.38
CA LEU A 466 22.62 -36.05 29.17
C LEU A 466 21.43 -35.63 28.26
N CYS A 467 21.41 -34.39 27.81
CA CYS A 467 20.39 -33.86 26.93
C CYS A 467 21.07 -33.12 25.75
N GLY A 468 20.92 -33.63 24.52
CA GLY A 468 21.56 -33.00 23.36
C GLY A 468 21.48 -33.82 22.08
N ASN A 469 22.41 -33.54 21.15
CA ASN A 469 22.46 -34.18 19.84
C ASN A 469 23.22 -35.52 19.87
N GLN A 470 23.23 -36.20 18.72
CA GLN A 470 23.91 -37.48 18.55
C GLN A 470 25.40 -37.44 18.94
N LYS A 471 26.11 -36.30 18.66
CA LYS A 471 27.54 -36.16 19.02
C LYS A 471 27.78 -36.15 20.52
N LEU A 472 26.81 -35.71 21.32
CA LEU A 472 26.87 -35.81 22.76
C LEU A 472 26.78 -37.28 23.21
N MET A 473 25.84 -38.02 22.64
CA MET A 473 25.62 -39.43 22.98
C MET A 473 26.83 -40.29 22.58
N GLU A 474 27.41 -40.04 21.39
CA GLU A 474 28.65 -40.71 20.95
C GLU A 474 29.84 -40.43 21.87
N GLN A 475 29.98 -39.19 22.38
CA GLN A 475 31.05 -38.83 23.32
C GLN A 475 30.98 -39.61 24.62
N TYR A 476 29.78 -39.89 25.09
CA TYR A 476 29.54 -40.63 26.31
C TYR A 476 29.26 -42.15 26.08
N GLN A 477 29.47 -42.62 24.82
CA GLN A 477 29.31 -44.03 24.40
C GLN A 477 27.91 -44.61 24.70
N VAL A 478 26.86 -43.77 24.60
CA VAL A 478 25.46 -44.18 24.74
C VAL A 478 25.02 -44.98 23.52
N ASP A 479 24.46 -46.18 23.74
CA ASP A 479 23.92 -47.00 22.64
C ASP A 479 22.58 -46.42 22.12
N LEU A 480 22.55 -46.09 20.84
CA LEU A 480 21.39 -45.49 20.15
C LEU A 480 20.63 -46.51 19.29
N THR A 481 20.74 -47.81 19.54
CA THR A 481 20.08 -48.85 18.76
C THR A 481 18.55 -48.64 18.70
N ASN A 482 17.95 -48.10 19.79
CA ASN A 482 16.55 -47.70 19.89
C ASN A 482 16.31 -46.20 19.61
N GLY A 483 17.29 -45.50 19.05
CA GLY A 483 17.23 -44.07 18.75
C GLY A 483 16.28 -43.74 17.58
N PRO A 484 16.07 -42.45 17.33
CA PRO A 484 15.18 -41.99 16.26
C PRO A 484 15.65 -42.46 14.86
N LYS A 485 14.71 -42.86 14.00
CA LYS A 485 14.98 -43.28 12.62
C LYS A 485 14.68 -42.20 11.62
N GLY A 486 15.05 -40.95 11.97
CA GLY A 486 14.73 -39.75 11.16
C GLY A 486 13.32 -39.27 11.38
N SER A 487 13.15 -38.24 12.18
CA SER A 487 11.88 -37.58 12.44
C SER A 487 11.86 -36.17 11.83
N TYR A 488 10.66 -35.70 11.57
CA TYR A 488 10.44 -34.32 11.18
C TYR A 488 10.69 -33.38 12.37
N GLY A 489 11.82 -32.70 12.39
CA GLY A 489 12.21 -31.74 13.43
C GLY A 489 13.61 -31.96 13.97
N THR A 490 14.00 -31.14 14.94
CA THR A 490 15.25 -31.31 15.72
C THR A 490 15.06 -32.36 16.78
N GLU A 491 15.85 -33.40 16.71
CA GLU A 491 15.85 -34.47 17.70
C GLU A 491 16.77 -34.10 18.85
N VAL A 492 16.20 -34.06 20.06
CA VAL A 492 16.92 -33.89 21.31
C VAL A 492 16.92 -35.22 22.04
N LEU A 493 18.10 -35.85 22.09
CA LEU A 493 18.30 -37.14 22.72
C LEU A 493 18.52 -36.97 24.22
N VAL A 494 17.95 -37.86 25.01
CA VAL A 494 18.14 -37.90 26.47
C VAL A 494 18.70 -39.25 26.91
N ALA A 495 19.74 -39.23 27.74
CA ALA A 495 20.30 -40.43 28.34
C ALA A 495 20.47 -40.22 29.86
N VAL A 496 20.39 -41.30 30.62
CA VAL A 496 20.51 -41.29 32.08
C VAL A 496 21.49 -42.39 32.48
N ASP A 497 22.50 -42.01 33.24
CA ASP A 497 23.57 -42.91 33.74
C ASP A 497 24.22 -43.75 32.61
N GLY A 498 24.33 -43.18 31.40
CA GLY A 498 24.91 -43.80 30.22
C GLY A 498 23.94 -44.67 29.38
N GLU A 499 22.70 -44.82 29.79
CA GLU A 499 21.67 -45.56 29.05
C GLU A 499 20.74 -44.62 28.32
N PHE A 500 20.35 -44.96 27.06
CA PHE A 500 19.44 -44.15 26.25
C PHE A 500 18.03 -44.18 26.84
N ALA A 501 17.55 -43.02 27.30
CA ALA A 501 16.26 -42.84 27.96
C ALA A 501 15.12 -42.50 26.99
N GLY A 502 15.44 -41.87 25.84
CA GLY A 502 14.45 -41.48 24.86
C GLY A 502 14.85 -40.24 24.09
N PHE A 503 13.91 -39.65 23.33
CA PHE A 503 14.14 -38.45 22.57
C PHE A 503 12.90 -37.57 22.47
N LEU A 504 13.13 -36.26 22.29
CA LEU A 504 12.13 -35.28 22.01
C LEU A 504 12.29 -34.83 20.57
N VAL A 505 11.20 -34.64 19.87
CA VAL A 505 11.19 -34.03 18.53
C VAL A 505 10.63 -32.62 18.64
N ILE A 506 11.45 -31.64 18.31
CA ILE A 506 11.10 -30.23 18.38
C ILE A 506 11.05 -29.70 16.96
N SER A 507 9.93 -29.12 16.58
CA SER A 507 9.79 -28.48 15.28
C SER A 507 9.00 -27.20 15.38
N ASP A 508 9.19 -26.36 14.38
CA ASP A 508 8.42 -25.13 14.20
C ASP A 508 7.00 -25.49 13.71
N THR A 509 6.00 -24.81 14.23
CA THR A 509 4.59 -25.10 13.94
C THR A 509 4.20 -24.51 12.59
N ILE A 510 3.64 -25.33 11.69
CA ILE A 510 3.08 -24.83 10.43
C ILE A 510 1.84 -23.97 10.75
N LYS A 511 1.75 -22.78 10.14
CA LYS A 511 0.60 -21.88 10.30
C LYS A 511 -0.70 -22.55 9.86
N LYS A 512 -1.77 -22.34 10.59
CA LYS A 512 -3.08 -22.97 10.37
C LYS A 512 -3.67 -22.69 8.99
N ASP A 513 -3.35 -21.53 8.44
CA ASP A 513 -3.81 -21.03 7.14
C ASP A 513 -2.84 -21.34 5.98
N ALA A 514 -1.68 -21.98 6.25
CA ALA A 514 -0.68 -22.29 5.22
C ALA A 514 -1.26 -23.15 4.09
N VAL A 515 -1.98 -24.22 4.44
CA VAL A 515 -2.59 -25.11 3.45
C VAL A 515 -3.62 -24.40 2.58
N SER A 516 -4.51 -23.60 3.19
CA SER A 516 -5.54 -22.84 2.46
C SER A 516 -4.92 -21.78 1.55
N ALA A 517 -3.89 -21.08 2.01
CA ALA A 517 -3.18 -20.08 1.24
C ALA A 517 -2.46 -20.68 0.00
N VAL A 518 -1.78 -21.81 0.18
CA VAL A 518 -1.10 -22.52 -0.93
C VAL A 518 -2.13 -23.04 -1.94
N GLN A 519 -3.25 -23.59 -1.49
CA GLN A 519 -4.32 -24.03 -2.38
C GLN A 519 -4.92 -22.86 -3.18
N GLU A 520 -5.12 -21.70 -2.53
CA GLU A 520 -5.62 -20.51 -3.20
C GLU A 520 -4.62 -19.99 -4.26
N LEU A 521 -3.31 -20.00 -3.97
CA LEU A 521 -2.26 -19.66 -4.94
C LEU A 521 -2.31 -20.60 -6.16
N LYS A 522 -2.45 -21.91 -5.95
CA LYS A 522 -2.62 -22.89 -7.02
C LYS A 522 -3.88 -22.65 -7.85
N ARG A 523 -5.01 -22.33 -7.21
CA ARG A 523 -6.24 -21.94 -7.89
C ARG A 523 -6.07 -20.71 -8.76
N GLN A 524 -5.22 -19.77 -8.32
CA GLN A 524 -4.82 -18.60 -9.09
C GLN A 524 -3.77 -18.89 -10.17
N LYS A 525 -3.37 -20.16 -10.36
CA LYS A 525 -2.33 -20.62 -11.30
C LYS A 525 -0.95 -20.01 -10.99
N ILE A 526 -0.64 -19.85 -9.72
CA ILE A 526 0.65 -19.41 -9.22
C ILE A 526 1.39 -20.64 -8.71
N ARG A 527 2.65 -20.82 -9.13
CA ARG A 527 3.54 -21.83 -8.58
C ARG A 527 4.03 -21.41 -7.20
N THR A 528 4.34 -22.40 -6.37
CA THR A 528 4.81 -22.17 -5.01
C THR A 528 6.15 -22.86 -4.81
N ALA A 529 7.13 -22.15 -4.23
CA ALA A 529 8.43 -22.69 -3.88
C ALA A 529 8.80 -22.28 -2.46
N MET A 530 9.60 -23.10 -1.79
CA MET A 530 10.14 -22.83 -0.45
C MET A 530 11.66 -22.80 -0.49
N LEU A 531 12.26 -21.76 0.12
CA LEU A 531 13.72 -21.67 0.37
C LEU A 531 13.94 -21.83 1.88
N THR A 532 14.87 -22.68 2.28
CA THR A 532 15.20 -22.88 3.69
C THR A 532 16.64 -23.33 3.89
N GLY A 533 17.25 -22.95 5.03
CA GLY A 533 18.53 -23.48 5.49
C GLY A 533 18.44 -24.87 6.13
N ASP A 534 17.23 -25.36 6.38
CA ASP A 534 16.98 -26.62 7.08
C ASP A 534 17.41 -27.85 6.25
N ALA A 535 17.46 -28.98 6.93
CA ALA A 535 17.68 -30.28 6.30
C ALA A 535 16.58 -30.61 5.29
N LYS A 536 16.93 -31.28 4.21
CA LYS A 536 16.04 -31.59 3.10
C LYS A 536 14.78 -32.36 3.55
N GLU A 537 14.97 -33.31 4.43
CA GLU A 537 13.94 -34.17 4.96
C GLU A 537 12.86 -33.37 5.73
N SER A 538 13.29 -32.37 6.52
CA SER A 538 12.41 -31.45 7.24
C SER A 538 11.64 -30.54 6.29
N ALA A 539 12.30 -30.02 5.28
CA ALA A 539 11.71 -29.15 4.27
C ALA A 539 10.68 -29.88 3.39
N GLU A 540 10.99 -31.10 2.95
CA GLU A 540 10.07 -31.94 2.16
C GLU A 540 8.81 -32.30 2.95
N ALA A 541 8.93 -32.58 4.27
CA ALA A 541 7.78 -32.86 5.11
C ALA A 541 6.83 -31.66 5.27
N VAL A 542 7.38 -30.43 5.36
CA VAL A 542 6.56 -29.18 5.35
C VAL A 542 5.86 -29.01 4.02
N ALA A 543 6.57 -29.25 2.92
CA ALA A 543 6.00 -29.10 1.57
C ALA A 543 4.90 -30.12 1.31
N GLU A 544 5.05 -31.37 1.75
CA GLU A 544 4.01 -32.40 1.64
C GLU A 544 2.74 -32.01 2.41
N GLN A 545 2.89 -31.49 3.64
CA GLN A 545 1.76 -31.07 4.46
C GLN A 545 1.06 -29.83 3.91
N THR A 546 1.81 -28.86 3.38
CA THR A 546 1.26 -27.60 2.87
C THR A 546 0.86 -27.65 1.40
N GLY A 547 1.42 -28.62 0.67
CA GLY A 547 1.21 -28.78 -0.77
C GLY A 547 2.07 -27.85 -1.62
N ILE A 548 3.21 -27.35 -1.14
CA ILE A 548 4.16 -26.52 -1.91
C ILE A 548 4.76 -27.36 -3.05
N ASP A 549 4.98 -26.73 -4.23
CA ASP A 549 5.37 -27.44 -5.46
C ASP A 549 6.87 -27.74 -5.52
N GLU A 550 7.74 -26.81 -5.07
CA GLU A 550 9.19 -26.90 -5.16
C GLU A 550 9.87 -26.61 -3.83
N VAL A 551 10.94 -27.33 -3.49
CA VAL A 551 11.69 -27.19 -2.23
C VAL A 551 13.17 -27.06 -2.52
N HIS A 552 13.77 -26.00 -1.98
CA HIS A 552 15.21 -25.75 -2.02
C HIS A 552 15.73 -25.67 -0.58
N ALA A 553 16.38 -26.73 -0.13
CA ALA A 553 16.82 -26.91 1.26
C ALA A 553 18.33 -26.79 1.41
N ARG A 554 18.82 -26.67 2.65
CA ARG A 554 20.24 -26.55 3.03
C ARG A 554 20.93 -25.32 2.42
N LEU A 555 20.19 -24.23 2.20
CA LEU A 555 20.73 -23.01 1.62
C LEU A 555 21.36 -22.13 2.71
N LEU A 556 22.55 -21.62 2.43
CA LEU A 556 23.12 -20.52 3.19
C LEU A 556 22.37 -19.21 2.83
N PRO A 557 22.35 -18.20 3.72
CA PRO A 557 21.66 -16.92 3.44
C PRO A 557 22.08 -16.29 2.11
N GLU A 558 23.36 -16.34 1.77
CA GLU A 558 23.97 -15.82 0.53
C GLU A 558 23.53 -16.60 -0.72
N GLU A 559 23.21 -17.90 -0.57
CA GLU A 559 22.78 -18.76 -1.67
C GLU A 559 21.31 -18.58 -2.03
N LYS A 560 20.46 -18.12 -1.08
CA LYS A 560 19.02 -17.90 -1.29
C LYS A 560 18.76 -16.97 -2.49
N LEU A 561 19.51 -15.87 -2.62
CA LEU A 561 19.36 -14.92 -3.74
C LEU A 561 19.72 -15.56 -5.08
N GLY A 562 20.78 -16.38 -5.11
CA GLY A 562 21.19 -17.12 -6.30
C GLY A 562 20.12 -18.12 -6.75
N GLU A 563 19.51 -18.82 -5.79
CA GLU A 563 18.44 -19.78 -6.06
C GLU A 563 17.16 -19.10 -6.54
N LEU A 564 16.78 -17.98 -5.89
CA LEU A 564 15.66 -17.13 -6.35
C LEU A 564 15.84 -16.70 -7.81
N THR A 565 17.08 -16.35 -8.20
CA THR A 565 17.40 -15.92 -9.57
C THR A 565 17.19 -17.07 -10.56
N LYS A 566 17.60 -18.30 -10.21
CA LYS A 566 17.37 -19.49 -11.05
C LYS A 566 15.88 -19.79 -11.21
N ILE A 567 15.10 -19.71 -10.13
CA ILE A 567 13.62 -19.89 -10.17
C ILE A 567 13.00 -18.83 -11.10
N ARG A 568 13.44 -17.57 -11.01
CA ARG A 568 12.98 -16.49 -11.88
C ARG A 568 13.28 -16.75 -13.36
N GLU A 569 14.47 -17.22 -13.68
CA GLU A 569 14.87 -17.55 -15.05
C GLU A 569 14.04 -18.69 -15.64
N GLN A 570 13.70 -19.69 -14.83
CA GLN A 570 12.93 -20.87 -15.26
C GLN A 570 11.43 -20.61 -15.33
N ASN A 571 10.88 -19.89 -14.36
CA ASN A 571 9.45 -19.80 -14.12
C ASN A 571 8.85 -18.40 -14.41
N GLY A 572 9.69 -17.40 -14.69
CA GLY A 572 9.29 -16.00 -14.88
C GLY A 572 9.25 -15.20 -13.58
N SER A 573 8.54 -14.08 -13.57
CA SER A 573 8.52 -13.14 -12.46
C SER A 573 8.17 -13.79 -11.12
N VAL A 574 8.95 -13.47 -10.08
CA VAL A 574 8.87 -14.05 -8.74
C VAL A 574 8.50 -13.02 -7.68
N MET A 575 7.66 -13.44 -6.74
CA MET A 575 7.44 -12.76 -5.48
C MET A 575 8.16 -13.56 -4.40
N PHE A 576 9.02 -12.91 -3.60
CA PHE A 576 9.61 -13.54 -2.44
C PHE A 576 8.93 -13.05 -1.16
N VAL A 577 8.63 -13.98 -0.25
CA VAL A 577 8.00 -13.69 1.05
C VAL A 577 8.91 -14.18 2.17
N GLY A 578 9.30 -13.28 3.06
CA GLY A 578 10.16 -13.57 4.21
C GLY A 578 9.88 -12.66 5.40
N ASP A 579 10.49 -12.94 6.55
CA ASP A 579 10.30 -12.18 7.78
C ASP A 579 11.61 -11.74 8.45
N GLY A 580 12.74 -12.34 8.11
CA GLY A 580 14.02 -12.18 8.78
C GLY A 580 14.93 -11.08 8.21
N ILE A 581 15.88 -10.62 9.04
CA ILE A 581 16.96 -9.70 8.59
C ILE A 581 17.78 -10.36 7.47
N ASN A 582 17.97 -11.68 7.54
CA ASN A 582 18.71 -12.45 6.54
C ASN A 582 18.04 -12.49 5.17
N ASP A 583 16.74 -12.20 5.11
CA ASP A 583 15.95 -12.20 3.89
C ASP A 583 15.93 -10.85 3.18
N ALA A 584 16.38 -9.76 3.81
CA ALA A 584 16.39 -8.42 3.23
C ALA A 584 17.09 -8.36 1.84
N PRO A 585 18.25 -9.00 1.59
CA PRO A 585 18.84 -9.04 0.27
C PRO A 585 18.01 -9.81 -0.77
N VAL A 586 17.30 -10.86 -0.33
CA VAL A 586 16.44 -11.67 -1.21
C VAL A 586 15.15 -10.91 -1.55
N LEU A 587 14.57 -10.22 -0.55
CA LEU A 587 13.42 -9.33 -0.73
C LEU A 587 13.72 -8.23 -1.76
N ALA A 588 14.87 -7.55 -1.60
CA ALA A 588 15.29 -6.50 -2.54
C ALA A 588 15.64 -7.02 -3.94
N GLY A 589 16.07 -8.29 -4.05
CA GLY A 589 16.45 -8.93 -5.31
C GLY A 589 15.31 -9.60 -6.07
N ALA A 590 14.13 -9.75 -5.45
CA ALA A 590 12.92 -10.27 -6.09
C ALA A 590 12.29 -9.26 -7.05
N ASP A 591 11.40 -9.72 -7.94
CA ASP A 591 10.56 -8.79 -8.74
C ASP A 591 9.53 -8.09 -7.86
N VAL A 592 9.10 -8.75 -6.79
CA VAL A 592 8.33 -8.19 -5.68
C VAL A 592 8.79 -8.82 -4.38
N GLY A 593 9.34 -8.02 -3.49
CA GLY A 593 9.63 -8.44 -2.12
C GLY A 593 8.44 -8.21 -1.20
N ALA A 594 8.07 -9.20 -0.39
CA ALA A 594 7.00 -9.07 0.59
C ALA A 594 7.47 -9.51 1.98
N ALA A 595 7.30 -8.64 2.97
CA ALA A 595 7.65 -8.92 4.36
C ALA A 595 6.41 -9.27 5.18
N MET A 596 6.54 -10.25 6.09
CA MET A 596 5.54 -10.51 7.12
C MET A 596 5.62 -9.44 8.22
N GLY A 597 4.49 -9.02 8.78
CA GLY A 597 4.43 -7.93 9.76
C GLY A 597 5.10 -8.23 11.11
N SER A 598 5.28 -9.50 11.43
CA SER A 598 6.09 -9.97 12.55
C SER A 598 7.61 -9.91 12.29
N GLY A 599 8.00 -9.56 11.06
CA GLY A 599 9.38 -9.56 10.62
C GLY A 599 10.21 -8.40 11.15
N ALA A 600 11.53 -8.53 10.96
CA ALA A 600 12.49 -7.50 11.36
C ALA A 600 12.29 -6.19 10.56
N ASP A 601 12.56 -5.06 11.19
CA ASP A 601 12.44 -3.74 10.55
C ASP A 601 13.21 -3.64 9.22
N ALA A 602 14.39 -4.26 9.13
CA ALA A 602 15.18 -4.31 7.89
C ALA A 602 14.48 -5.06 6.76
N ALA A 603 13.76 -6.16 7.05
CA ALA A 603 12.96 -6.88 6.06
C ALA A 603 11.76 -6.04 5.62
N ILE A 604 11.09 -5.39 6.58
CA ILE A 604 9.99 -4.47 6.30
C ILE A 604 10.46 -3.33 5.40
N GLU A 605 11.64 -2.74 5.66
CA GLU A 605 12.18 -1.64 4.86
C GLU A 605 12.51 -2.07 3.42
N ALA A 606 13.10 -3.24 3.25
CA ALA A 606 13.51 -3.78 1.95
C ALA A 606 12.34 -4.25 1.06
N ALA A 607 11.19 -4.55 1.63
CA ALA A 607 10.04 -5.11 0.92
C ALA A 607 9.24 -4.05 0.14
N ASP A 608 8.61 -4.46 -0.97
CA ASP A 608 7.63 -3.69 -1.74
C ASP A 608 6.22 -3.81 -1.18
N VAL A 609 5.95 -4.90 -0.48
CA VAL A 609 4.66 -5.22 0.15
C VAL A 609 4.91 -5.64 1.60
N VAL A 610 4.08 -5.17 2.52
CA VAL A 610 4.13 -5.61 3.93
C VAL A 610 2.78 -6.19 4.32
N PHE A 611 2.78 -7.41 4.81
CA PHE A 611 1.61 -8.04 5.39
C PHE A 611 1.59 -7.74 6.88
N MET A 612 0.63 -6.93 7.33
CA MET A 612 0.52 -6.47 8.71
C MET A 612 0.21 -7.60 9.70
N THR A 613 -0.26 -8.72 9.18
CA THR A 613 -0.52 -9.96 9.94
C THR A 613 0.52 -11.01 9.63
N SER A 614 0.60 -12.01 10.50
CA SER A 614 1.35 -13.23 10.20
C SER A 614 0.59 -14.21 9.29
N SER A 615 -0.64 -13.87 8.85
CA SER A 615 -1.49 -14.74 8.03
C SER A 615 -0.95 -14.92 6.62
N MET A 616 -0.82 -16.15 6.17
CA MET A 616 -0.45 -16.49 4.81
C MET A 616 -1.55 -16.19 3.78
N GLU A 617 -2.81 -16.07 4.20
CA GLU A 617 -3.92 -15.71 3.30
C GLU A 617 -3.77 -14.30 2.68
N ALA A 618 -2.96 -13.43 3.31
CA ALA A 618 -2.61 -12.12 2.77
C ALA A 618 -1.85 -12.23 1.43
N ILE A 619 -1.08 -13.30 1.21
CA ILE A 619 -0.30 -13.51 -0.02
C ILE A 619 -1.23 -13.64 -1.24
N PRO A 620 -2.14 -14.63 -1.34
CA PRO A 620 -3.05 -14.72 -2.47
C PRO A 620 -4.00 -13.52 -2.58
N ALA A 621 -4.39 -12.89 -1.45
CA ALA A 621 -5.22 -11.70 -1.44
C ALA A 621 -4.51 -10.50 -2.08
N SER A 622 -3.20 -10.31 -1.84
CA SER A 622 -2.40 -9.24 -2.46
C SER A 622 -2.39 -9.35 -3.98
N LEU A 623 -2.20 -10.56 -4.50
CA LEU A 623 -2.22 -10.85 -5.94
C LEU A 623 -3.61 -10.61 -6.56
N GLU A 624 -4.70 -10.95 -5.85
CA GLU A 624 -6.07 -10.68 -6.30
C GLU A 624 -6.36 -9.19 -6.39
N ILE A 625 -5.98 -8.40 -5.37
CA ILE A 625 -6.14 -6.94 -5.36
C ILE A 625 -5.34 -6.33 -6.52
N ALA A 626 -4.09 -6.72 -6.69
CA ALA A 626 -3.23 -6.23 -7.75
C ALA A 626 -3.80 -6.51 -9.14
N ARG A 627 -4.27 -7.73 -9.40
CA ARG A 627 -4.92 -8.10 -10.67
C ARG A 627 -6.21 -7.34 -10.91
N SER A 628 -7.03 -7.13 -9.86
CA SER A 628 -8.28 -6.37 -9.94
C SER A 628 -8.00 -4.91 -10.27
N THR A 629 -7.02 -4.29 -9.60
CA THR A 629 -6.59 -2.90 -9.82
C THR A 629 -6.13 -2.69 -11.26
N ASN A 630 -5.22 -3.52 -11.73
CA ASN A 630 -4.71 -3.44 -13.10
C ASN A 630 -5.80 -3.69 -14.15
N ARG A 631 -6.74 -4.61 -13.89
CA ARG A 631 -7.88 -4.86 -14.78
C ARG A 631 -8.76 -3.63 -14.90
N ILE A 632 -9.08 -2.98 -13.78
CA ILE A 632 -9.91 -1.78 -13.76
C ILE A 632 -9.19 -0.61 -14.44
N ALA A 633 -7.89 -0.41 -14.18
CA ALA A 633 -7.10 0.59 -14.88
C ALA A 633 -7.12 0.38 -16.41
N LYS A 634 -6.92 -0.86 -16.88
CA LYS A 634 -7.01 -1.20 -18.31
C LYS A 634 -8.42 -1.03 -18.89
N GLN A 635 -9.46 -1.36 -18.11
CA GLN A 635 -10.85 -1.13 -18.52
C GLN A 635 -11.13 0.36 -18.73
N ASN A 636 -10.68 1.22 -17.80
CA ASN A 636 -10.85 2.66 -17.91
C ASN A 636 -10.14 3.21 -19.16
N VAL A 637 -8.89 2.80 -19.39
CA VAL A 637 -8.12 3.21 -20.58
C VAL A 637 -8.84 2.81 -21.87
N LEU A 638 -9.25 1.54 -21.98
CA LEU A 638 -9.91 1.03 -23.17
C LEU A 638 -11.27 1.70 -23.40
N PHE A 639 -12.05 1.86 -22.33
CA PHE A 639 -13.36 2.51 -22.41
C PHE A 639 -13.25 3.96 -22.84
N ALA A 640 -12.35 4.74 -22.21
CA ALA A 640 -12.14 6.14 -22.55
C ALA A 640 -11.68 6.31 -24.01
N LEU A 641 -10.73 5.49 -24.47
CA LEU A 641 -10.27 5.52 -25.86
C LEU A 641 -11.37 5.12 -26.84
N ALA A 642 -12.15 4.08 -26.54
CA ALA A 642 -13.24 3.62 -27.42
C ALA A 642 -14.31 4.71 -27.61
N ILE A 643 -14.76 5.34 -26.52
CA ILE A 643 -15.76 6.42 -26.60
C ILE A 643 -15.19 7.61 -27.40
N LYS A 644 -13.92 7.98 -27.18
CA LYS A 644 -13.28 9.06 -27.94
C LYS A 644 -13.27 8.78 -29.45
N VAL A 645 -12.89 7.57 -29.85
CA VAL A 645 -12.90 7.17 -31.27
C VAL A 645 -14.32 7.26 -31.83
N VAL A 646 -15.33 6.77 -31.11
CA VAL A 646 -16.73 6.83 -31.53
C VAL A 646 -17.18 8.28 -31.71
N VAL A 647 -16.93 9.16 -30.73
CA VAL A 647 -17.35 10.56 -30.80
C VAL A 647 -16.59 11.33 -31.91
N MET A 648 -15.30 11.02 -32.12
CA MET A 648 -14.53 11.57 -33.24
C MET A 648 -15.12 11.16 -34.60
N VAL A 649 -15.50 9.91 -34.80
CA VAL A 649 -16.12 9.41 -36.02
C VAL A 649 -17.50 10.08 -36.24
N LEU A 650 -18.30 10.21 -35.19
CA LEU A 650 -19.60 10.91 -35.24
C LEU A 650 -19.40 12.39 -35.57
N GLY A 651 -18.37 13.04 -35.02
CA GLY A 651 -18.02 14.43 -35.37
C GLY A 651 -17.65 14.60 -36.84
N LEU A 652 -16.82 13.70 -37.39
CA LEU A 652 -16.49 13.69 -38.81
C LEU A 652 -17.73 13.48 -39.71
N ALA A 653 -18.66 12.64 -39.26
CA ALA A 653 -19.90 12.37 -39.97
C ALA A 653 -20.96 13.49 -39.83
N GLY A 654 -20.67 14.56 -39.05
CA GLY A 654 -21.59 15.67 -38.80
C GLY A 654 -22.71 15.38 -37.80
N PHE A 655 -22.64 14.28 -37.05
CA PHE A 655 -23.63 13.86 -36.02
C PHE A 655 -23.28 14.31 -34.62
N ALA A 656 -22.08 14.80 -34.37
CA ALA A 656 -21.67 15.26 -33.05
C ALA A 656 -21.35 16.76 -33.10
N ASP A 657 -22.00 17.50 -32.21
CA ASP A 657 -21.70 18.88 -31.90
C ASP A 657 -20.69 19.03 -30.77
N MET A 658 -20.22 20.25 -30.50
CA MET A 658 -19.26 20.50 -29.40
C MET A 658 -19.84 20.18 -28.04
N TRP A 659 -21.16 20.30 -27.83
CA TRP A 659 -21.81 20.01 -26.58
C TRP A 659 -21.76 18.52 -26.25
N LEU A 660 -22.10 17.70 -27.24
CA LEU A 660 -22.03 16.25 -27.11
C LEU A 660 -20.58 15.77 -26.82
N ALA A 661 -19.61 16.46 -27.44
CA ALA A 661 -18.19 16.19 -27.24
C ALA A 661 -17.76 16.39 -25.78
N VAL A 662 -18.07 17.54 -25.18
CA VAL A 662 -17.73 17.86 -23.79
C VAL A 662 -18.51 16.98 -22.82
N PHE A 663 -19.81 16.78 -23.08
CA PHE A 663 -20.64 15.92 -22.25
C PHE A 663 -20.12 14.47 -22.23
N ALA A 664 -19.73 13.94 -23.40
CA ALA A 664 -19.17 12.60 -23.49
C ALA A 664 -17.83 12.50 -22.74
N ASP A 665 -16.92 13.47 -22.84
CA ASP A 665 -15.62 13.43 -22.16
C ASP A 665 -15.78 13.48 -20.64
N THR A 666 -16.58 14.41 -20.12
CA THR A 666 -16.90 14.53 -18.69
C THR A 666 -17.62 13.29 -18.15
N GLY A 667 -18.62 12.78 -18.88
CA GLY A 667 -19.36 11.57 -18.51
C GLY A 667 -18.46 10.35 -18.44
N VAL A 668 -17.54 10.19 -19.38
CA VAL A 668 -16.54 9.12 -19.37
C VAL A 668 -15.61 9.25 -18.17
N ALA A 669 -15.12 10.45 -17.88
CA ALA A 669 -14.27 10.70 -16.72
C ALA A 669 -14.95 10.28 -15.42
N MET A 670 -16.21 10.69 -15.21
CA MET A 670 -17.02 10.31 -14.04
C MET A 670 -17.21 8.79 -13.93
N LEU A 671 -17.55 8.12 -15.04
CA LEU A 671 -17.72 6.67 -15.05
C LEU A 671 -16.42 5.93 -14.73
N CYS A 672 -15.29 6.40 -15.26
CA CYS A 672 -13.97 5.85 -14.96
C CYS A 672 -13.58 6.04 -13.48
N VAL A 673 -13.88 7.20 -12.89
CA VAL A 673 -13.68 7.47 -11.45
C VAL A 673 -14.52 6.50 -10.62
N LEU A 674 -15.82 6.35 -10.91
CA LEU A 674 -16.70 5.41 -10.21
C LEU A 674 -16.24 3.96 -10.35
N ASN A 675 -15.77 3.56 -11.54
CA ASN A 675 -15.22 2.24 -11.75
C ASN A 675 -13.95 2.00 -10.92
N SER A 676 -13.10 3.03 -10.76
CA SER A 676 -11.88 2.96 -9.95
C SER A 676 -12.17 2.74 -8.46
N ILE A 677 -13.19 3.41 -7.91
CA ILE A 677 -13.60 3.28 -6.51
C ILE A 677 -14.19 1.90 -6.21
N ARG A 678 -14.73 1.19 -7.20
CA ARG A 678 -15.34 -0.15 -7.03
C ARG A 678 -14.41 -1.15 -6.37
N ILE A 679 -13.09 -0.98 -6.48
CA ILE A 679 -12.06 -1.84 -5.84
C ILE A 679 -12.25 -1.83 -4.32
N LEU A 680 -12.55 -0.68 -3.70
CA LEU A 680 -12.71 -0.51 -2.26
C LEU A 680 -13.93 -1.25 -1.67
N TYR A 681 -14.92 -1.53 -2.50
CA TYR A 681 -16.20 -2.12 -2.10
C TYR A 681 -16.35 -3.58 -2.55
N LYS A 682 -15.34 -4.15 -3.21
CA LYS A 682 -15.37 -5.55 -3.61
C LYS A 682 -15.30 -6.42 -2.35
N LYS A 683 -16.45 -6.94 -1.91
CA LYS A 683 -16.53 -8.01 -0.90
C LYS A 683 -15.92 -9.29 -1.47
N LYS A 684 -15.35 -10.13 -0.58
CA LYS A 684 -14.92 -11.51 -0.92
C LYS A 684 -16.04 -12.28 -1.58
#